data_4bcd0d9f962e69ab22e8ebc5a7b3af12
#
_entry.id   4bcd0d9f962e69ab22e8ebc5a7b3af12
#
_cell.length_a   1.000
_cell.length_b   1.000
_cell.length_c   1.000
_cell.angle_alpha   90.00
_cell.angle_beta   90.00
_cell.angle_gamma   90.00
#
_symmetry.space_group_name_H-M   'P 1'
#
loop_
_entity.id
_entity.type
_entity.pdbx_description
1 polymer ?
#
loop_
_entity_poly.entity_id
_entity_poly.type
_entity_poly.pdbx_seq_one_letter_code
_entity_poly.pdbx_strand_id
1 'polypeptide(L)'
;MKNHKFVLLVFIITFSIFSYANQLDIAIIWHQHQPDYKMDGIYQAPWVRLHCTKDYLDMAQIVEDYKSLKLNINLVPALMQQIKDYTDNHAKDRFLILLEKDPLKLTYEDKKYILERGFDINWETVIKKNPEYYALLKKRGEKNGVVDKKITNIFTAQQYRDILGHFTLSWIDPSYRTLLQDIYEKNRNFTKDDIDRIVYISKTIMDDVIPIHARLQRQGKIEVMTTPFYHPILPLIYDSDVAKESFTGLETGERYRYPGDAELQVSKAVRYYQDIFGKKPAGMWPGEGSVSESVLPIFARNSVKWIATDQGIIEKTLSKTLKRDSDGIPLNPELICKPYEYKTLYGPVYILFRDRLLSDRLGFEYAKMSAEDAVENIKNYIYKVKERLPEKGRFILPIILDGENAWENYPNDGKEFFRRLYSFLEEDKSLNTVRVSDYLSGEFNKQTINTLWPGSWINADFTTWIGEDEENLAWTYLARCRKYFDKNSAHLTPKERIKARDLIMKAEGSDWFWWYGKDQESANDSFFDKMFRDTLKKIYKLTGKDYPDYLDIPIIAAKKQNDQSMKGYFKPDLDGIMDVNWDKAGSYQDTSNTGVMKKSDAGVEFVKYTTYGNDLYLFIRSYSEKDLENIYIVSDALKTKIRELEHAIRGRDVEIRIKDGLERFYIEYKEGKRTVKIPESGYIRPDYSVLSSVNIIREFYDKKGDDNGNGKFTYPTNEVFKKGMFDLDYLKIGKDDQYYYFIVSLEDLDNPWNGPAGISTQVVDIIISSSLESSNADPLPAGRNASTRGRWDYFISVEGWKQYMLKKGKHDTARINALKIFKDSVSHQLIIRVDSSYFDLDLRQCGIIVGVSGQDGMNETRVRDISKDSSEWLFGGGSDKKIEASYIDILDSGKQSSILDYTKGKVLLPFTF
;
A
#
# COMPACT_ATOMS: atom_id res chain seq x y z
N MET A 1 -43.42 50.00 72.58
CA MET A 1 -42.01 49.94 72.16
C MET A 1 -41.65 48.49 71.84
N LYS A 2 -41.68 48.10 70.58
CA LYS A 2 -41.31 46.71 70.19
C LYS A 2 -40.12 46.82 69.23
N ASN A 3 -39.00 46.25 69.66
CA ASN A 3 -37.77 46.15 68.85
C ASN A 3 -37.94 45.05 67.78
N HIS A 4 -37.88 45.41 66.52
CA HIS A 4 -37.70 44.45 65.39
C HIS A 4 -36.22 44.35 65.09
N LYS A 5 -35.65 43.16 65.32
CA LYS A 5 -34.31 42.75 64.80
C LYS A 5 -34.48 42.26 63.37
N PHE A 6 -33.88 42.98 62.45
CA PHE A 6 -33.74 42.54 61.07
C PHE A 6 -32.52 41.55 60.96
N VAL A 7 -32.79 40.30 60.64
CA VAL A 7 -31.75 39.31 60.35
C VAL A 7 -31.49 39.38 58.85
N LEU A 8 -30.33 39.90 58.48
CA LEU A 8 -29.84 39.89 57.06
C LEU A 8 -29.28 38.49 56.75
N LEU A 9 -29.97 37.71 55.94
CA LEU A 9 -29.48 36.42 55.43
C LEU A 9 -28.62 36.68 54.20
N VAL A 10 -27.32 36.57 54.38
CA VAL A 10 -26.36 36.65 53.27
C VAL A 10 -26.29 35.28 52.60
N PHE A 11 -26.87 35.11 51.43
CA PHE A 11 -26.67 33.94 50.58
C PHE A 11 -25.27 34.08 49.92
N ILE A 12 -24.31 33.30 50.40
CA ILE A 12 -23.04 33.11 49.72
C ILE A 12 -23.29 32.06 48.61
N ILE A 13 -23.48 32.56 47.39
CA ILE A 13 -23.45 31.70 46.19
C ILE A 13 -21.99 31.37 45.92
N THR A 14 -21.55 30.20 46.37
CA THR A 14 -20.27 29.63 45.91
C THR A 14 -20.41 29.20 44.48
N PHE A 15 -19.97 30.04 43.56
CA PHE A 15 -19.67 29.61 42.20
C PHE A 15 -18.46 28.66 42.28
N SER A 16 -18.73 27.36 42.23
CA SER A 16 -17.71 26.36 41.99
C SER A 16 -17.21 26.62 40.55
N ILE A 17 -16.09 27.33 40.45
CA ILE A 17 -15.32 27.38 39.20
C ILE A 17 -14.79 25.96 39.02
N PHE A 18 -15.54 25.12 38.31
CA PHE A 18 -14.98 23.90 37.74
C PHE A 18 -13.89 24.37 36.76
N SER A 19 -12.65 24.36 37.19
CA SER A 19 -11.50 24.38 36.31
C SER A 19 -11.60 23.09 35.47
N TYR A 20 -12.13 23.19 34.25
CA TYR A 20 -12.10 22.09 33.31
C TYR A 20 -10.64 21.90 32.92
N ALA A 21 -9.96 20.97 33.59
CA ALA A 21 -8.73 20.39 33.07
C ALA A 21 -9.06 19.75 31.69
N ASN A 22 -8.09 19.63 30.81
CA ASN A 22 -8.31 18.97 29.52
C ASN A 22 -8.85 17.55 29.74
N GLN A 23 -9.88 17.21 28.98
CA GLN A 23 -10.43 15.88 28.94
C GLN A 23 -10.01 15.23 27.61
N LEU A 24 -9.37 14.07 27.69
CA LEU A 24 -9.07 13.23 26.54
C LEU A 24 -9.97 12.00 26.54
N ASP A 25 -10.80 11.92 25.51
CA ASP A 25 -11.64 10.74 25.23
C ASP A 25 -10.95 9.88 24.18
N ILE A 26 -11.07 8.56 24.31
CA ILE A 26 -10.47 7.56 23.41
C ILE A 26 -11.56 6.96 22.53
N ALA A 27 -11.44 7.08 21.22
CA ALA A 27 -12.32 6.44 20.25
C ALA A 27 -11.58 5.31 19.56
N ILE A 28 -11.84 4.08 19.97
CA ILE A 28 -11.34 2.89 19.29
C ILE A 28 -12.36 2.49 18.22
N ILE A 29 -11.92 2.35 16.98
CA ILE A 29 -12.75 1.94 15.84
C ILE A 29 -12.13 0.68 15.23
N TRP A 30 -12.84 -0.44 15.33
CA TRP A 30 -12.49 -1.68 14.67
C TRP A 30 -13.21 -1.77 13.34
N HIS A 31 -12.46 -1.79 12.25
CA HIS A 31 -13.00 -1.95 10.90
C HIS A 31 -13.06 -3.45 10.55
N GLN A 32 -14.26 -3.94 10.23
CA GLN A 32 -14.50 -5.35 9.88
C GLN A 32 -15.04 -5.43 8.46
N HIS A 33 -14.26 -6.06 7.58
CA HIS A 33 -14.50 -6.10 6.16
C HIS A 33 -14.09 -7.44 5.55
N GLN A 34 -14.91 -7.91 4.60
CA GLN A 34 -14.54 -8.96 3.66
C GLN A 34 -15.16 -8.65 2.31
N PRO A 35 -14.42 -8.84 1.18
CA PRO A 35 -15.00 -8.71 -0.15
C PRO A 35 -16.15 -9.71 -0.37
N ASP A 36 -17.01 -9.42 -1.34
CA ASP A 36 -18.07 -10.37 -1.69
C ASP A 36 -17.50 -11.53 -2.52
N TYR A 37 -17.33 -12.69 -1.89
CA TYR A 37 -16.80 -13.91 -2.48
C TYR A 37 -17.81 -14.75 -3.29
N LYS A 38 -19.06 -14.32 -3.40
CA LYS A 38 -20.11 -15.14 -4.02
C LYS A 38 -20.04 -15.16 -5.53
N MET A 39 -19.85 -16.33 -6.10
CA MET A 39 -19.90 -16.60 -7.54
C MET A 39 -20.78 -17.82 -7.79
N ASP A 40 -21.76 -17.68 -8.68
CA ASP A 40 -22.68 -18.76 -9.08
C ASP A 40 -23.37 -19.50 -7.92
N GLY A 41 -23.70 -18.74 -6.87
CA GLY A 41 -24.40 -19.24 -5.69
C GLY A 41 -23.52 -19.81 -4.58
N ILE A 42 -22.22 -19.95 -4.81
CA ILE A 42 -21.25 -20.52 -3.85
C ILE A 42 -20.21 -19.45 -3.50
N TYR A 43 -19.82 -19.37 -2.24
CA TYR A 43 -18.70 -18.56 -1.80
C TYR A 43 -17.38 -19.23 -2.16
N GLN A 44 -16.54 -18.57 -2.92
CA GLN A 44 -15.30 -19.12 -3.46
C GLN A 44 -14.19 -19.19 -2.41
N ALA A 45 -14.27 -18.37 -1.36
CA ALA A 45 -13.35 -18.36 -0.23
C ALA A 45 -14.12 -18.44 1.11
N PRO A 46 -13.54 -19.05 2.16
CA PRO A 46 -14.22 -19.29 3.44
C PRO A 46 -14.10 -18.14 4.45
N TRP A 47 -13.47 -17.02 4.10
CA TRP A 47 -12.97 -16.04 5.06
C TRP A 47 -14.07 -15.42 5.90
N VAL A 48 -15.24 -15.11 5.34
CA VAL A 48 -16.38 -14.60 6.12
C VAL A 48 -16.75 -15.57 7.24
N ARG A 49 -16.89 -16.86 6.93
CA ARG A 49 -17.23 -17.87 7.93
C ARG A 49 -16.14 -18.00 8.99
N LEU A 50 -14.88 -18.03 8.57
CA LEU A 50 -13.75 -18.25 9.46
C LEU A 50 -13.56 -17.05 10.42
N HIS A 51 -13.61 -15.82 9.92
CA HIS A 51 -13.53 -14.63 10.77
C HIS A 51 -14.76 -14.46 11.66
N CYS A 52 -15.93 -14.92 11.23
CA CYS A 52 -17.10 -14.97 12.15
C CYS A 52 -16.82 -15.84 13.36
N THR A 53 -16.17 -17.00 13.17
CA THR A 53 -15.91 -17.97 14.26
C THR A 53 -14.70 -17.61 15.12
N LYS A 54 -13.89 -16.64 14.68
CA LYS A 54 -12.66 -16.25 15.37
C LYS A 54 -12.74 -14.82 15.93
N ASP A 55 -13.02 -13.83 15.08
CA ASP A 55 -12.81 -12.42 15.42
C ASP A 55 -14.10 -11.63 15.64
N TYR A 56 -15.07 -11.72 14.72
CA TYR A 56 -16.21 -10.78 14.71
C TYR A 56 -17.13 -10.92 15.91
N LEU A 57 -17.35 -12.14 16.38
CA LEU A 57 -18.16 -12.34 17.59
C LEU A 57 -17.40 -11.93 18.83
N ASP A 58 -16.16 -12.40 18.97
CA ASP A 58 -15.34 -12.21 20.15
C ASP A 58 -15.04 -10.74 20.44
N MET A 59 -14.62 -9.98 19.44
CA MET A 59 -14.30 -8.56 19.58
C MET A 59 -15.50 -7.73 20.06
N ALA A 60 -16.72 -8.16 19.76
CA ALA A 60 -17.92 -7.56 20.31
C ALA A 60 -18.24 -8.12 21.70
N GLN A 61 -18.12 -9.43 21.89
CA GLN A 61 -18.53 -10.13 23.13
C GLN A 61 -17.70 -9.68 24.33
N ILE A 62 -16.39 -9.49 24.15
CA ILE A 62 -15.50 -9.07 25.25
C ILE A 62 -15.93 -7.75 25.90
N VAL A 63 -16.66 -6.89 25.19
CA VAL A 63 -17.18 -5.61 25.74
C VAL A 63 -18.20 -5.85 26.86
N GLU A 64 -18.84 -7.03 26.90
CA GLU A 64 -19.85 -7.36 27.95
C GLU A 64 -19.21 -7.46 29.33
N ASP A 65 -17.92 -7.81 29.40
CA ASP A 65 -17.17 -7.94 30.67
C ASP A 65 -16.91 -6.59 31.36
N TYR A 66 -17.10 -5.47 30.66
CA TYR A 66 -16.78 -4.11 31.11
C TYR A 66 -18.07 -3.27 31.29
N LYS A 67 -18.09 -2.41 32.30
CA LYS A 67 -19.25 -1.58 32.62
C LYS A 67 -19.30 -0.29 31.82
N SER A 68 -18.16 0.41 31.74
CA SER A 68 -18.06 1.75 31.14
C SER A 68 -17.32 1.78 29.79
N LEU A 69 -16.68 0.70 29.42
CA LEU A 69 -15.99 0.59 28.13
C LEU A 69 -16.96 0.85 26.97
N LYS A 70 -16.56 1.71 26.06
CA LYS A 70 -17.28 2.03 24.83
C LYS A 70 -16.38 1.84 23.61
N LEU A 71 -16.88 1.16 22.59
CA LEU A 71 -16.17 0.95 21.33
C LEU A 71 -17.01 1.39 20.13
N ASN A 72 -16.36 1.54 19.00
CA ASN A 72 -17.00 1.75 17.70
C ASN A 72 -16.58 0.58 16.80
N ILE A 73 -17.55 -0.08 16.18
CA ILE A 73 -17.30 -1.24 15.33
C ILE A 73 -17.92 -0.95 13.98
N ASN A 74 -17.10 -0.95 12.94
CA ASN A 74 -17.55 -0.79 11.57
C ASN A 74 -17.82 -2.17 10.96
N LEU A 75 -19.05 -2.38 10.48
CA LEU A 75 -19.46 -3.57 9.75
C LEU A 75 -19.80 -3.18 8.31
N VAL A 76 -19.00 -3.67 7.37
CA VAL A 76 -19.25 -3.43 5.94
C VAL A 76 -20.53 -4.13 5.49
N PRO A 77 -21.43 -3.49 4.72
CA PRO A 77 -22.68 -4.10 4.29
C PRO A 77 -22.49 -5.41 3.51
N ALA A 78 -21.47 -5.49 2.64
CA ALA A 78 -21.15 -6.72 1.92
C ALA A 78 -20.79 -7.87 2.87
N LEU A 79 -20.06 -7.59 3.98
CA LEU A 79 -19.78 -8.57 5.03
C LEU A 79 -21.07 -9.03 5.72
N MET A 80 -21.88 -8.08 6.20
CA MET A 80 -23.16 -8.40 6.88
C MET A 80 -24.11 -9.19 5.96
N GLN A 81 -24.14 -8.87 4.67
CA GLN A 81 -24.95 -9.60 3.69
C GLN A 81 -24.50 -11.05 3.56
N GLN A 82 -23.20 -11.30 3.53
CA GLN A 82 -22.64 -12.64 3.45
C GLN A 82 -22.91 -13.42 4.75
N ILE A 83 -22.72 -12.81 5.93
CA ILE A 83 -23.06 -13.45 7.22
C ILE A 83 -24.52 -13.91 7.21
N LYS A 84 -25.45 -13.01 6.85
CA LYS A 84 -26.88 -13.36 6.80
C LYS A 84 -27.19 -14.43 5.74
N ASP A 85 -26.44 -14.46 4.66
CA ASP A 85 -26.64 -15.52 3.65
C ASP A 85 -26.21 -16.90 4.17
N TYR A 86 -25.12 -16.97 4.96
CA TYR A 86 -24.74 -18.21 5.65
C TYR A 86 -25.76 -18.61 6.72
N THR A 87 -26.25 -17.69 7.53
CA THR A 87 -27.13 -17.97 8.65
C THR A 87 -28.57 -18.23 8.23
N ASP A 88 -29.14 -17.34 7.41
CA ASP A 88 -30.56 -17.35 7.05
C ASP A 88 -30.84 -18.28 5.86
N ASN A 89 -29.96 -18.31 4.85
CA ASN A 89 -30.15 -19.04 3.61
C ASN A 89 -29.29 -20.32 3.50
N HIS A 90 -28.51 -20.63 4.55
CA HIS A 90 -27.63 -21.80 4.61
C HIS A 90 -26.65 -21.87 3.42
N ALA A 91 -26.16 -20.71 2.97
CA ALA A 91 -25.16 -20.63 1.92
C ALA A 91 -23.88 -21.36 2.34
N LYS A 92 -23.13 -21.83 1.37
CA LYS A 92 -21.89 -22.58 1.62
C LYS A 92 -20.72 -21.98 0.86
N ASP A 93 -19.57 -22.01 1.48
CA ASP A 93 -18.31 -21.81 0.79
C ASP A 93 -17.76 -23.15 0.26
N ARG A 94 -16.83 -23.04 -0.68
CA ARG A 94 -16.18 -24.21 -1.30
C ARG A 94 -15.52 -25.11 -0.26
N PHE A 95 -14.95 -24.53 0.81
CA PHE A 95 -14.30 -25.27 1.87
C PHE A 95 -15.29 -26.06 2.72
N LEU A 96 -16.43 -25.44 3.07
CA LEU A 96 -17.51 -26.08 3.80
C LEU A 96 -18.12 -27.23 2.99
N ILE A 97 -18.30 -27.05 1.68
CA ILE A 97 -18.77 -28.14 0.79
C ILE A 97 -17.82 -29.34 0.85
N LEU A 98 -16.52 -29.09 0.83
CA LEU A 98 -15.49 -30.15 0.90
C LEU A 98 -15.43 -30.79 2.28
N LEU A 99 -15.62 -30.04 3.35
CA LEU A 99 -15.67 -30.52 4.73
C LEU A 99 -16.83 -31.53 4.95
N GLU A 100 -17.99 -31.24 4.35
CA GLU A 100 -19.18 -32.13 4.42
C GLU A 100 -19.12 -33.34 3.46
N LYS A 101 -18.27 -33.26 2.44
CA LYS A 101 -18.15 -34.28 1.40
C LYS A 101 -17.49 -35.55 1.95
N ASP A 102 -17.98 -36.70 1.50
CA ASP A 102 -17.30 -37.99 1.76
C ASP A 102 -15.87 -37.95 1.17
N PRO A 103 -14.81 -38.09 1.98
CA PRO A 103 -13.45 -37.96 1.51
C PRO A 103 -13.04 -39.06 0.50
N LEU A 104 -13.77 -40.18 0.42
CA LEU A 104 -13.58 -41.20 -0.63
C LEU A 104 -14.07 -40.71 -2.00
N LYS A 105 -14.91 -39.66 -2.05
CA LYS A 105 -15.49 -39.10 -3.28
C LYS A 105 -14.82 -37.79 -3.73
N LEU A 106 -13.69 -37.43 -3.11
CA LEU A 106 -12.92 -36.24 -3.50
C LEU A 106 -12.29 -36.43 -4.87
N THR A 107 -12.56 -35.49 -5.78
CA THR A 107 -11.93 -35.44 -7.10
C THR A 107 -10.47 -34.99 -6.99
N TYR A 108 -9.71 -35.05 -8.07
CA TYR A 108 -8.36 -34.53 -8.11
C TYR A 108 -8.33 -33.01 -7.77
N GLU A 109 -9.24 -32.23 -8.35
CA GLU A 109 -9.35 -30.79 -8.10
C GLU A 109 -9.75 -30.48 -6.65
N ASP A 110 -10.60 -31.30 -6.02
CA ASP A 110 -10.92 -31.16 -4.60
C ASP A 110 -9.67 -31.39 -3.72
N LYS A 111 -8.96 -32.47 -4.00
CA LYS A 111 -7.73 -32.85 -3.29
C LYS A 111 -6.64 -31.79 -3.43
N LYS A 112 -6.47 -31.29 -4.65
CA LYS A 112 -5.55 -30.21 -4.95
C LYS A 112 -5.90 -28.95 -4.13
N TYR A 113 -7.16 -28.51 -4.20
CA TYR A 113 -7.64 -27.36 -3.45
C TYR A 113 -7.44 -27.50 -1.94
N ILE A 114 -7.74 -28.66 -1.37
CA ILE A 114 -7.54 -28.91 0.07
C ILE A 114 -6.05 -28.78 0.44
N LEU A 115 -5.15 -29.32 -0.35
CA LEU A 115 -3.72 -29.24 -0.08
C LEU A 115 -3.13 -27.84 -0.30
N GLU A 116 -3.67 -27.08 -1.23
CA GLU A 116 -3.25 -25.70 -1.50
C GLU A 116 -3.77 -24.73 -0.42
N ARG A 117 -4.99 -24.93 0.09
CA ARG A 117 -5.72 -23.98 0.93
C ARG A 117 -5.94 -24.42 2.38
N GLY A 118 -5.86 -25.72 2.66
CA GLY A 118 -6.09 -26.27 3.99
C GLY A 118 -4.96 -25.97 5.01
N PHE A 119 -4.04 -25.07 4.66
CA PHE A 119 -2.95 -24.59 5.50
C PHE A 119 -2.81 -23.07 5.45
N ASP A 120 -3.85 -22.38 4.99
CA ASP A 120 -3.89 -20.92 4.91
C ASP A 120 -4.23 -20.32 6.29
N ILE A 121 -3.30 -20.45 7.22
CA ILE A 121 -3.31 -19.90 8.57
C ILE A 121 -1.87 -19.72 9.03
N ASN A 122 -1.63 -18.95 10.08
CA ASN A 122 -0.28 -18.74 10.59
C ASN A 122 0.37 -20.09 10.99
N TRP A 123 1.48 -20.43 10.34
CA TRP A 123 2.16 -21.71 10.58
C TRP A 123 2.86 -21.75 11.93
N GLU A 124 3.46 -20.66 12.39
CA GLU A 124 4.25 -20.60 13.62
C GLU A 124 3.37 -20.62 14.87
N THR A 125 2.34 -19.79 14.87
CA THR A 125 1.47 -19.64 16.05
C THR A 125 0.39 -20.72 16.13
N VAL A 126 0.06 -21.37 15.01
CA VAL A 126 -1.04 -22.34 14.93
C VAL A 126 -0.57 -23.73 14.49
N ILE A 127 -0.11 -23.90 13.24
CA ILE A 127 0.15 -25.24 12.68
C ILE A 127 1.28 -25.95 13.41
N LYS A 128 2.42 -25.29 13.63
CA LYS A 128 3.59 -25.91 14.28
C LYS A 128 3.35 -26.23 15.76
N LYS A 129 2.38 -25.59 16.39
CA LYS A 129 1.97 -25.91 17.77
C LYS A 129 1.09 -27.16 17.85
N ASN A 130 0.53 -27.61 16.73
CA ASN A 130 -0.25 -28.85 16.64
C ASN A 130 0.56 -29.92 15.91
N PRO A 131 1.13 -30.94 16.59
CA PRO A 131 2.01 -31.93 15.97
C PRO A 131 1.36 -32.73 14.83
N GLU A 132 0.07 -33.07 14.95
CA GLU A 132 -0.66 -33.83 13.92
C GLU A 132 -0.91 -32.99 12.67
N TYR A 133 -1.31 -31.74 12.86
CA TYR A 133 -1.52 -30.81 11.74
C TYR A 133 -0.20 -30.46 11.05
N TYR A 134 0.86 -30.26 11.82
CA TYR A 134 2.20 -30.02 11.30
C TYR A 134 2.76 -31.22 10.53
N ALA A 135 2.47 -32.46 10.99
CA ALA A 135 2.84 -33.66 10.26
C ALA A 135 2.18 -33.71 8.86
N LEU A 136 0.93 -33.28 8.74
CA LEU A 136 0.23 -33.19 7.46
C LEU A 136 0.83 -32.11 6.55
N LEU A 137 1.19 -30.94 7.11
CA LEU A 137 1.89 -29.90 6.37
C LEU A 137 3.26 -30.38 5.86
N LYS A 138 4.06 -31.02 6.73
CA LYS A 138 5.36 -31.60 6.33
C LYS A 138 5.20 -32.64 5.22
N LYS A 139 4.14 -33.44 5.27
CA LYS A 139 3.85 -34.44 4.25
C LYS A 139 3.50 -33.82 2.90
N ARG A 140 2.75 -32.72 2.89
CA ARG A 140 2.50 -31.90 1.69
C ARG A 140 3.80 -31.27 1.17
N GLY A 141 4.69 -30.89 2.05
CA GLY A 141 5.81 -29.99 1.83
C GLY A 141 5.48 -28.59 2.27
N GLU A 142 6.42 -27.96 2.97
CA GLU A 142 6.28 -26.57 3.52
C GLU A 142 6.44 -25.50 2.45
N LYS A 143 6.25 -25.81 1.17
CA LYS A 143 6.19 -24.86 0.08
C LYS A 143 4.76 -24.39 -0.12
N ASN A 144 4.57 -23.10 -0.25
CA ASN A 144 3.44 -22.55 -0.97
C ASN A 144 3.70 -22.76 -2.45
N GLY A 145 3.00 -23.66 -3.08
CA GLY A 145 3.25 -23.88 -4.48
C GLY A 145 2.29 -24.91 -5.08
N VAL A 146 2.39 -25.07 -6.35
CA VAL A 146 1.55 -25.94 -7.16
C VAL A 146 1.60 -27.38 -6.62
N VAL A 147 0.47 -27.81 -6.09
CA VAL A 147 0.26 -29.21 -5.68
C VAL A 147 0.08 -30.06 -6.93
N ASP A 148 1.05 -30.92 -7.21
CA ASP A 148 1.00 -31.83 -8.34
C ASP A 148 0.22 -33.13 -8.03
N LYS A 149 0.02 -33.94 -9.07
CA LYS A 149 -0.71 -35.20 -8.95
C LYS A 149 0.00 -36.25 -8.05
N LYS A 150 1.33 -36.15 -7.92
CA LYS A 150 2.08 -37.07 -7.05
C LYS A 150 1.79 -36.74 -5.59
N ILE A 151 1.80 -35.48 -5.23
CA ILE A 151 1.50 -35.02 -3.86
C ILE A 151 0.06 -35.37 -3.49
N THR A 152 -0.92 -35.17 -4.38
CA THR A 152 -2.32 -35.53 -4.07
C THR A 152 -2.49 -37.03 -3.82
N ASN A 153 -1.68 -37.88 -4.44
CA ASN A 153 -1.81 -39.34 -4.31
C ASN A 153 -1.16 -39.93 -3.05
N ILE A 154 -0.30 -39.20 -2.36
CA ILE A 154 0.31 -39.72 -1.13
C ILE A 154 -0.59 -39.63 0.11
N PHE A 155 -1.65 -38.78 0.06
CA PHE A 155 -2.58 -38.60 1.16
C PHE A 155 -3.72 -39.62 1.11
N THR A 156 -4.10 -40.14 2.28
CA THR A 156 -5.29 -40.99 2.43
C THR A 156 -6.56 -40.15 2.49
N ALA A 157 -7.71 -40.74 2.24
CA ALA A 157 -9.01 -40.11 2.38
C ALA A 157 -9.21 -39.53 3.81
N GLN A 158 -8.77 -40.26 4.84
CA GLN A 158 -8.81 -39.81 6.23
C GLN A 158 -7.94 -38.54 6.45
N GLN A 159 -6.76 -38.46 5.86
CA GLN A 159 -5.87 -37.32 6.01
C GLN A 159 -6.43 -36.07 5.33
N TYR A 160 -7.17 -36.21 4.25
CA TYR A 160 -7.90 -35.04 3.66
C TYR A 160 -8.99 -34.54 4.61
N ARG A 161 -9.74 -35.41 5.28
CA ARG A 161 -10.70 -35.03 6.32
C ARG A 161 -9.99 -34.35 7.50
N ASP A 162 -8.86 -34.90 7.92
CA ASP A 162 -8.09 -34.35 9.04
C ASP A 162 -7.55 -32.95 8.73
N ILE A 163 -7.05 -32.68 7.51
CA ILE A 163 -6.63 -31.34 7.09
C ILE A 163 -7.80 -30.35 7.19
N LEU A 164 -8.96 -30.70 6.63
CA LEU A 164 -10.15 -29.86 6.65
C LEU A 164 -10.64 -29.61 8.09
N GLY A 165 -10.62 -30.64 8.93
CA GLY A 165 -10.98 -30.54 10.34
C GLY A 165 -10.03 -29.65 11.12
N HIS A 166 -8.71 -29.87 11.01
CA HIS A 166 -7.70 -29.04 11.65
C HIS A 166 -7.80 -27.59 11.23
N PHE A 167 -7.91 -27.33 9.92
CA PHE A 167 -8.05 -25.98 9.41
C PHE A 167 -9.26 -25.28 10.04
N THR A 168 -10.43 -25.92 10.04
CA THR A 168 -11.65 -25.31 10.59
C THR A 168 -11.55 -25.10 12.10
N LEU A 169 -11.03 -26.10 12.85
CA LEU A 169 -10.82 -25.98 14.29
C LEU A 169 -9.88 -24.84 14.67
N SER A 170 -8.86 -24.59 13.85
CA SER A 170 -7.88 -23.53 14.07
C SER A 170 -8.49 -22.11 13.96
N TRP A 171 -9.63 -22.00 13.30
CA TRP A 171 -10.39 -20.74 13.16
C TRP A 171 -11.54 -20.61 14.17
N ILE A 172 -11.63 -21.49 15.16
CA ILE A 172 -12.58 -21.36 16.26
C ILE A 172 -11.91 -20.62 17.43
N ASP A 173 -12.51 -19.52 17.84
CA ASP A 173 -12.06 -18.72 18.96
C ASP A 173 -11.79 -19.56 20.22
N PRO A 174 -10.72 -19.27 20.96
CA PRO A 174 -10.37 -19.99 22.20
C PRO A 174 -11.50 -20.14 23.21
N SER A 175 -12.42 -19.15 23.30
CA SER A 175 -13.53 -19.19 24.23
C SER A 175 -14.55 -20.31 23.94
N TYR A 176 -14.63 -20.75 22.69
CA TYR A 176 -15.55 -21.82 22.26
C TYR A 176 -14.90 -23.20 22.18
N ARG A 177 -13.58 -23.32 22.39
CA ARG A 177 -12.86 -24.61 22.30
C ARG A 177 -13.34 -25.63 23.29
N THR A 178 -13.80 -25.21 24.44
CA THR A 178 -14.35 -26.12 25.47
C THR A 178 -15.55 -26.93 24.98
N LEU A 179 -16.33 -26.43 24.02
CA LEU A 179 -17.47 -27.14 23.41
C LEU A 179 -17.05 -28.29 22.50
N LEU A 180 -15.78 -28.32 22.10
CA LEU A 180 -15.17 -29.29 21.21
C LEU A 180 -13.92 -29.93 21.82
N GLN A 181 -13.78 -29.88 23.15
CA GLN A 181 -12.57 -30.29 23.87
C GLN A 181 -12.14 -31.73 23.51
N ASP A 182 -13.09 -32.66 23.46
CA ASP A 182 -12.86 -34.06 23.07
C ASP A 182 -12.31 -34.19 21.65
N ILE A 183 -12.71 -33.31 20.72
CA ILE A 183 -12.20 -33.29 19.33
C ILE A 183 -10.78 -32.71 19.29
N TYR A 184 -10.53 -31.61 20.04
CA TYR A 184 -9.17 -31.07 20.18
C TYR A 184 -8.19 -32.08 20.80
N GLU A 185 -8.62 -32.84 21.84
CA GLU A 185 -7.80 -33.86 22.46
C GLU A 185 -7.55 -35.05 21.56
N LYS A 186 -8.57 -35.47 20.78
CA LYS A 186 -8.47 -36.53 19.77
C LYS A 186 -7.44 -36.18 18.70
N ASN A 187 -7.44 -34.95 18.21
CA ASN A 187 -6.45 -34.31 17.36
C ASN A 187 -6.06 -35.02 16.05
N ARG A 188 -6.76 -36.07 15.64
CA ARG A 188 -6.59 -36.85 14.38
C ARG A 188 -7.71 -37.83 14.16
N ASN A 189 -7.79 -38.37 12.94
CA ASN A 189 -8.80 -39.38 12.56
C ASN A 189 -10.23 -38.90 12.84
N PHE A 190 -10.49 -37.63 12.47
CA PHE A 190 -11.81 -37.04 12.65
C PHE A 190 -12.87 -37.87 11.93
N THR A 191 -13.94 -38.20 12.66
CA THR A 191 -15.11 -38.87 12.12
C THR A 191 -16.04 -37.87 11.41
N LYS A 192 -17.08 -38.40 10.78
CA LYS A 192 -18.14 -37.57 10.21
C LYS A 192 -18.85 -36.79 11.33
N ASP A 193 -19.10 -37.45 12.48
CA ASP A 193 -19.76 -36.80 13.62
C ASP A 193 -18.92 -35.70 14.23
N ASP A 194 -17.59 -35.85 14.28
CA ASP A 194 -16.69 -34.74 14.70
C ASP A 194 -16.82 -33.53 13.77
N ILE A 195 -16.80 -33.77 12.46
CA ILE A 195 -16.96 -32.74 11.45
C ILE A 195 -18.32 -32.04 11.57
N ASP A 196 -19.39 -32.80 11.74
CA ASP A 196 -20.73 -32.25 11.89
C ASP A 196 -20.85 -31.37 13.14
N ARG A 197 -20.22 -31.76 14.26
CA ARG A 197 -20.14 -30.94 15.48
C ARG A 197 -19.33 -29.66 15.25
N ILE A 198 -18.19 -29.73 14.56
CA ILE A 198 -17.39 -28.55 14.22
C ILE A 198 -18.21 -27.58 13.37
N VAL A 199 -18.89 -28.06 12.35
CA VAL A 199 -19.76 -27.25 11.48
C VAL A 199 -20.92 -26.64 12.28
N TYR A 200 -21.55 -27.43 13.16
CA TYR A 200 -22.65 -26.96 14.01
C TYR A 200 -22.21 -25.82 14.95
N ILE A 201 -21.08 -25.98 15.64
CA ILE A 201 -20.53 -24.94 16.51
C ILE A 201 -20.14 -23.70 15.71
N SER A 202 -19.47 -23.87 14.56
CA SER A 202 -19.15 -22.74 13.66
C SER A 202 -20.41 -21.96 13.29
N LYS A 203 -21.49 -22.66 12.93
CA LYS A 203 -22.77 -22.02 12.61
C LYS A 203 -23.36 -21.30 13.82
N THR A 204 -23.35 -21.92 14.98
CA THR A 204 -23.87 -21.30 16.23
C THR A 204 -23.16 -20.00 16.55
N ILE A 205 -21.84 -19.96 16.39
CA ILE A 205 -21.06 -18.72 16.58
C ILE A 205 -21.46 -17.67 15.55
N MET A 206 -21.58 -18.04 14.27
CA MET A 206 -21.99 -17.11 13.21
C MET A 206 -23.39 -16.53 13.43
N ASP A 207 -24.32 -17.34 13.92
CA ASP A 207 -25.71 -16.93 14.18
C ASP A 207 -25.78 -15.79 15.20
N ASP A 208 -24.78 -15.65 16.09
CA ASP A 208 -24.72 -14.63 17.13
C ASP A 208 -24.00 -13.34 16.70
N VAL A 209 -23.26 -13.31 15.59
CA VAL A 209 -22.45 -12.14 15.19
C VAL A 209 -23.30 -10.89 15.04
N ILE A 210 -24.30 -10.89 14.16
CA ILE A 210 -25.19 -9.73 13.98
C ILE A 210 -26.02 -9.42 15.24
N PRO A 211 -26.64 -10.41 15.90
CA PRO A 211 -27.42 -10.17 17.14
C PRO A 211 -26.63 -9.51 18.27
N ILE A 212 -25.38 -9.90 18.52
CA ILE A 212 -24.58 -9.30 19.60
C ILE A 212 -24.28 -7.82 19.33
N HIS A 213 -23.91 -7.47 18.11
CA HIS A 213 -23.67 -6.08 17.71
C HIS A 213 -24.93 -5.23 17.90
N ALA A 214 -26.08 -5.74 17.45
CA ALA A 214 -27.36 -5.07 17.64
C ALA A 214 -27.73 -4.90 19.13
N ARG A 215 -27.48 -5.91 19.96
CA ARG A 215 -27.71 -5.88 21.40
C ARG A 215 -26.83 -4.85 22.10
N LEU A 216 -25.51 -4.91 21.88
CA LEU A 216 -24.55 -4.00 22.50
C LEU A 216 -24.76 -2.55 22.05
N GLN A 217 -25.18 -2.34 20.78
CA GLN A 217 -25.56 -1.01 20.32
C GLN A 217 -26.80 -0.47 21.05
N ARG A 218 -27.84 -1.29 21.24
CA ARG A 218 -29.04 -0.90 22.02
C ARG A 218 -28.71 -0.60 23.47
N GLN A 219 -27.79 -1.33 24.07
CA GLN A 219 -27.28 -1.10 25.42
C GLN A 219 -26.40 0.14 25.53
N GLY A 220 -26.00 0.75 24.41
CA GLY A 220 -25.13 1.91 24.41
C GLY A 220 -23.66 1.58 24.70
N LYS A 221 -23.25 0.33 24.64
CA LYS A 221 -21.86 -0.10 24.82
C LYS A 221 -21.01 0.08 23.58
N ILE A 222 -21.59 -0.11 22.40
CA ILE A 222 -20.90 0.13 21.14
C ILE A 222 -21.69 1.07 20.23
N GLU A 223 -20.99 1.73 19.32
CA GLU A 223 -21.57 2.31 18.12
C GLU A 223 -21.24 1.41 16.94
N VAL A 224 -22.27 0.80 16.32
CA VAL A 224 -22.08 0.13 15.04
C VAL A 224 -22.13 1.20 13.94
N MET A 225 -21.10 1.28 13.13
CA MET A 225 -21.02 2.11 11.94
C MET A 225 -20.95 1.25 10.71
N THR A 226 -20.95 1.85 9.53
CA THR A 226 -20.93 1.13 8.27
C THR A 226 -19.98 1.77 7.25
N THR A 227 -19.92 1.21 6.06
CA THR A 227 -19.08 1.64 4.91
C THR A 227 -19.98 1.74 3.67
N PRO A 228 -19.64 2.46 2.60
CA PRO A 228 -20.29 2.31 1.30
C PRO A 228 -20.32 0.84 0.88
N PHE A 229 -21.39 0.38 0.23
CA PHE A 229 -21.90 -1.01 0.26
C PHE A 229 -20.84 -2.09 -0.03
N TYR A 230 -20.08 -1.97 -1.13
CA TYR A 230 -19.02 -2.91 -1.52
C TYR A 230 -17.61 -2.35 -1.26
N HIS A 231 -17.47 -1.48 -0.27
CA HIS A 231 -16.18 -0.93 0.14
C HIS A 231 -15.36 -0.25 -0.99
N PRO A 232 -15.97 0.59 -1.85
CA PRO A 232 -15.24 1.22 -2.94
C PRO A 232 -14.34 2.36 -2.46
N ILE A 233 -13.33 2.69 -3.26
CA ILE A 233 -12.66 3.99 -3.18
C ILE A 233 -13.61 5.04 -3.75
N LEU A 234 -14.49 5.57 -2.89
CA LEU A 234 -15.62 6.39 -3.32
C LEU A 234 -15.23 7.61 -4.16
N PRO A 235 -14.11 8.33 -3.87
CA PRO A 235 -13.61 9.38 -4.73
C PRO A 235 -13.33 8.94 -6.16
N LEU A 236 -12.75 7.75 -6.37
CA LEU A 236 -12.43 7.22 -7.70
C LEU A 236 -13.67 6.81 -8.48
N ILE A 237 -14.73 6.36 -7.79
CA ILE A 237 -16.02 6.08 -8.43
C ILE A 237 -16.70 7.39 -8.83
N TYR A 238 -16.63 8.41 -7.98
CA TYR A 238 -17.18 9.72 -8.29
C TYR A 238 -16.51 10.32 -9.53
N ASP A 239 -15.17 10.35 -9.53
CA ASP A 239 -14.35 10.77 -10.67
C ASP A 239 -12.90 10.33 -10.46
N SER A 240 -12.42 9.36 -11.26
CA SER A 240 -11.06 8.83 -11.11
C SER A 240 -9.95 9.85 -11.36
N ASP A 241 -10.24 10.97 -12.04
CA ASP A 241 -9.26 12.03 -12.23
C ASP A 241 -8.84 12.72 -10.91
N VAL A 242 -9.61 12.55 -9.81
CA VAL A 242 -9.23 13.05 -8.48
C VAL A 242 -7.90 12.45 -7.99
N ALA A 243 -7.51 11.30 -8.48
CA ALA A 243 -6.21 10.71 -8.16
C ALA A 243 -5.03 11.59 -8.61
N LYS A 244 -5.20 12.33 -9.69
CA LYS A 244 -4.19 13.27 -10.20
C LYS A 244 -4.02 14.50 -9.32
N GLU A 245 -5.03 14.83 -8.51
CA GLU A 245 -4.96 15.93 -7.54
C GLU A 245 -4.10 15.50 -6.33
N SER A 246 -4.22 14.24 -5.90
CA SER A 246 -3.45 13.71 -4.77
C SER A 246 -2.03 13.29 -5.12
N PHE A 247 -1.77 12.98 -6.39
CA PHE A 247 -0.46 12.59 -6.88
C PHE A 247 -0.21 13.19 -8.27
N THR A 248 0.54 14.28 -8.31
CA THR A 248 0.81 15.03 -9.54
C THR A 248 1.53 14.16 -10.58
N GLY A 249 0.98 14.11 -11.77
CA GLY A 249 1.56 13.36 -12.89
C GLY A 249 1.23 11.89 -12.89
N LEU A 250 0.28 11.44 -12.08
CA LEU A 250 -0.22 10.06 -12.13
C LEU A 250 -0.83 9.76 -13.50
N GLU A 251 -0.36 8.71 -14.15
CA GLU A 251 -0.98 8.20 -15.36
C GLU A 251 -2.11 7.24 -14.94
N THR A 252 -3.31 7.48 -15.44
CA THR A 252 -4.48 6.66 -15.15
C THR A 252 -5.01 6.03 -16.44
N GLY A 253 -5.73 4.92 -16.30
CA GLY A 253 -6.44 4.29 -17.42
C GLY A 253 -7.59 5.15 -17.95
N GLU A 254 -8.57 4.51 -18.56
CA GLU A 254 -9.78 5.19 -19.04
C GLU A 254 -10.54 5.79 -17.85
N ARG A 255 -10.83 7.10 -17.91
CA ARG A 255 -11.52 7.82 -16.83
C ARG A 255 -12.84 7.16 -16.45
N TYR A 256 -13.00 6.88 -15.17
CA TYR A 256 -14.22 6.40 -14.54
C TYR A 256 -14.90 7.56 -13.81
N ARG A 257 -16.11 7.93 -14.21
CA ARG A 257 -16.85 9.04 -13.62
C ARG A 257 -18.33 8.72 -13.50
N TYR A 258 -18.73 8.23 -12.34
CA TYR A 258 -20.12 7.83 -12.08
C TYR A 258 -20.59 8.29 -10.68
N PRO A 259 -20.84 9.61 -10.48
CA PRO A 259 -21.34 10.14 -9.21
C PRO A 259 -22.62 9.46 -8.71
N GLY A 260 -23.49 8.99 -9.64
CA GLY A 260 -24.69 8.26 -9.30
C GLY A 260 -24.43 6.87 -8.70
N ASP A 261 -23.33 6.21 -9.09
CA ASP A 261 -22.96 4.93 -8.53
C ASP A 261 -22.32 5.15 -7.14
N ALA A 262 -21.53 6.21 -6.94
CA ALA A 262 -21.05 6.62 -5.63
C ALA A 262 -22.20 6.91 -4.64
N GLU A 263 -23.24 7.64 -5.08
CA GLU A 263 -24.46 7.88 -4.29
C GLU A 263 -25.19 6.57 -3.97
N LEU A 264 -25.27 5.64 -4.94
CA LEU A 264 -25.94 4.36 -4.75
C LEU A 264 -25.22 3.46 -3.75
N GLN A 265 -23.88 3.42 -3.76
CA GLN A 265 -23.07 2.71 -2.78
C GLN A 265 -23.39 3.16 -1.35
N VAL A 266 -23.45 4.47 -1.10
CA VAL A 266 -23.76 5.02 0.21
C VAL A 266 -25.23 4.83 0.60
N SER A 267 -26.16 5.17 -0.30
CA SER A 267 -27.61 5.10 0.00
C SER A 267 -28.09 3.66 0.22
N LYS A 268 -27.53 2.69 -0.52
CA LYS A 268 -27.82 1.26 -0.33
C LYS A 268 -27.27 0.78 1.01
N ALA A 269 -26.05 1.21 1.39
CA ALA A 269 -25.44 0.88 2.67
C ALA A 269 -26.27 1.37 3.85
N VAL A 270 -26.69 2.64 3.81
CA VAL A 270 -27.53 3.24 4.86
C VAL A 270 -28.87 2.52 5.00
N ARG A 271 -29.52 2.17 3.91
CA ARG A 271 -30.78 1.40 3.95
C ARG A 271 -30.57 0.01 4.52
N TYR A 272 -29.57 -0.71 4.04
CA TYR A 272 -29.27 -2.06 4.51
C TYR A 272 -28.93 -2.08 6.00
N TYR A 273 -28.14 -1.12 6.47
CA TYR A 273 -27.85 -0.94 7.88
C TYR A 273 -29.15 -0.68 8.67
N GLN A 274 -30.02 0.20 8.16
CA GLN A 274 -31.31 0.51 8.81
C GLN A 274 -32.22 -0.71 8.90
N ASP A 275 -32.25 -1.55 7.89
CA ASP A 275 -33.02 -2.80 7.88
C ASP A 275 -32.53 -3.78 8.94
N ILE A 276 -31.23 -3.82 9.24
CA ILE A 276 -30.65 -4.69 10.26
C ILE A 276 -30.78 -4.10 11.67
N PHE A 277 -30.43 -2.84 11.86
CA PHE A 277 -30.29 -2.22 13.19
C PHE A 277 -31.49 -1.33 13.59
N GLY A 278 -32.49 -1.16 12.73
CA GLY A 278 -33.70 -0.39 13.02
C GLY A 278 -33.54 1.13 13.04
N LYS A 279 -32.34 1.65 12.76
CA LYS A 279 -32.01 3.09 12.69
C LYS A 279 -30.95 3.34 11.65
N LYS A 280 -30.84 4.58 11.16
CA LYS A 280 -29.72 4.97 10.26
C LYS A 280 -28.39 4.99 11.00
N PRO A 281 -27.27 4.68 10.33
CA PRO A 281 -25.96 4.86 10.91
C PRO A 281 -25.68 6.35 11.10
N ALA A 282 -25.04 6.71 12.19
CA ALA A 282 -24.58 8.09 12.39
C ALA A 282 -23.17 8.30 11.83
N GLY A 283 -22.32 7.30 11.95
CA GLY A 283 -20.95 7.28 11.43
C GLY A 283 -20.79 6.35 10.26
N MET A 284 -19.83 6.68 9.38
CA MET A 284 -19.44 5.83 8.26
C MET A 284 -17.90 5.86 8.10
N TRP A 285 -17.31 4.69 7.95
CA TRP A 285 -15.94 4.56 7.48
C TRP A 285 -15.95 4.55 5.96
N PRO A 286 -15.42 5.56 5.27
CA PRO A 286 -15.22 5.47 3.82
C PRO A 286 -14.31 4.28 3.50
N GLY A 287 -14.58 3.56 2.43
CA GLY A 287 -13.72 2.44 2.02
C GLY A 287 -12.25 2.91 1.95
N GLU A 288 -11.33 2.18 2.60
CA GLU A 288 -9.91 2.54 2.74
C GLU A 288 -9.67 3.93 3.35
N GLY A 289 -10.59 4.44 4.16
CA GLY A 289 -10.50 5.81 4.66
C GLY A 289 -10.48 6.87 3.54
N SER A 290 -10.94 6.53 2.35
CA SER A 290 -10.82 7.37 1.15
C SER A 290 -11.81 8.53 1.14
N VAL A 291 -11.29 9.75 0.97
CA VAL A 291 -12.06 10.97 1.01
C VAL A 291 -11.70 11.93 -0.13
N SER A 292 -12.64 12.78 -0.49
CA SER A 292 -12.43 14.00 -1.28
C SER A 292 -13.58 14.96 -1.02
N GLU A 293 -13.43 16.24 -1.36
CA GLU A 293 -14.52 17.22 -1.20
C GLU A 293 -15.80 16.82 -1.94
N SER A 294 -15.66 16.22 -3.11
CA SER A 294 -16.78 15.84 -3.99
C SER A 294 -17.71 14.77 -3.38
N VAL A 295 -17.20 13.91 -2.49
CA VAL A 295 -18.00 12.84 -1.88
C VAL A 295 -18.64 13.22 -0.54
N LEU A 296 -18.17 14.30 0.13
CA LEU A 296 -18.73 14.73 1.40
C LEU A 296 -20.24 15.04 1.36
N PRO A 297 -20.76 15.70 0.31
CA PRO A 297 -22.21 15.93 0.18
C PRO A 297 -23.02 14.65 0.11
N ILE A 298 -22.45 13.53 -0.39
CA ILE A 298 -23.14 12.24 -0.46
C ILE A 298 -23.39 11.71 0.96
N PHE A 299 -22.41 11.76 1.84
CA PHE A 299 -22.56 11.36 3.24
C PHE A 299 -23.64 12.18 3.95
N ALA A 300 -23.56 13.51 3.86
CA ALA A 300 -24.55 14.42 4.47
C ALA A 300 -25.97 14.17 3.99
N ARG A 301 -26.18 14.00 2.66
CA ARG A 301 -27.47 13.72 2.06
C ARG A 301 -28.09 12.42 2.59
N ASN A 302 -27.26 11.42 2.86
CA ASN A 302 -27.69 10.14 3.43
C ASN A 302 -27.79 10.14 4.95
N SER A 303 -27.71 11.32 5.59
CA SER A 303 -27.83 11.52 7.05
C SER A 303 -26.66 10.98 7.87
N VAL A 304 -25.53 10.69 7.24
CA VAL A 304 -24.27 10.39 7.93
C VAL A 304 -23.74 11.67 8.54
N LYS A 305 -23.46 11.65 9.84
CA LYS A 305 -23.03 12.82 10.63
C LYS A 305 -21.53 12.96 10.70
N TRP A 306 -20.81 11.84 10.68
CA TRP A 306 -19.38 11.81 10.79
C TRP A 306 -18.75 10.68 9.98
N ILE A 307 -17.52 10.92 9.58
CA ILE A 307 -16.65 9.96 8.93
C ILE A 307 -15.27 9.99 9.60
N ALA A 308 -14.44 9.03 9.27
CA ALA A 308 -13.06 9.06 9.72
C ALA A 308 -12.11 8.73 8.56
N THR A 309 -10.86 9.21 8.65
CA THR A 309 -9.80 8.94 7.69
C THR A 309 -8.43 9.01 8.38
N ASP A 310 -7.35 9.21 7.65
CA ASP A 310 -5.98 9.17 8.15
C ASP A 310 -5.41 10.56 8.47
N GLN A 311 -4.45 10.62 9.42
CA GLN A 311 -3.73 11.85 9.77
C GLN A 311 -3.09 12.54 8.57
N GLY A 312 -2.54 11.79 7.58
CA GLY A 312 -1.91 12.36 6.41
C GLY A 312 -2.84 13.25 5.58
N ILE A 313 -4.14 12.99 5.61
CA ILE A 313 -5.15 13.82 4.94
C ILE A 313 -5.24 15.21 5.59
N ILE A 314 -5.29 15.29 6.94
CA ILE A 314 -5.38 16.59 7.61
C ILE A 314 -4.04 17.34 7.56
N GLU A 315 -2.93 16.63 7.58
CA GLU A 315 -1.60 17.23 7.39
C GLU A 315 -1.52 17.96 6.05
N LYS A 316 -1.90 17.28 4.95
CA LYS A 316 -1.93 17.86 3.61
C LYS A 316 -3.00 18.96 3.48
N THR A 317 -4.20 18.75 4.06
CA THR A 317 -5.29 19.76 4.03
C THR A 317 -4.89 21.09 4.66
N LEU A 318 -4.18 21.05 5.76
CA LEU A 318 -3.77 22.26 6.50
C LEU A 318 -2.33 22.69 6.22
N SER A 319 -1.59 21.94 5.38
CA SER A 319 -0.14 22.14 5.18
C SER A 319 0.61 22.19 6.52
N LYS A 320 0.28 21.23 7.41
CA LYS A 320 0.86 21.11 8.76
C LYS A 320 1.24 19.66 9.01
N THR A 321 2.42 19.44 9.58
CA THR A 321 2.91 18.12 9.93
C THR A 321 2.62 17.79 11.39
N LEU A 322 2.19 16.57 11.66
CA LEU A 322 2.13 16.02 12.99
C LEU A 322 3.55 15.65 13.45
N LYS A 323 4.21 16.61 14.10
CA LYS A 323 5.56 16.39 14.62
C LYS A 323 5.54 15.37 15.76
N ARG A 324 6.55 14.51 15.81
CA ARG A 324 6.67 13.46 16.83
C ARG A 324 8.03 13.54 17.51
N ASP A 325 8.08 13.08 18.76
CA ASP A 325 9.35 12.90 19.48
C ASP A 325 10.03 11.57 19.11
N SER A 326 11.15 11.26 19.77
CA SER A 326 11.90 10.01 19.56
C SER A 326 11.11 8.72 19.85
N ASP A 327 10.10 8.80 20.72
CA ASP A 327 9.21 7.68 21.04
C ASP A 327 8.02 7.58 20.09
N GLY A 328 7.94 8.50 19.12
CA GLY A 328 6.85 8.60 18.14
C GLY A 328 5.60 9.31 18.66
N ILE A 329 5.65 9.95 19.81
CA ILE A 329 4.49 10.58 20.43
C ILE A 329 4.30 11.99 19.86
N PRO A 330 3.08 12.37 19.44
CA PRO A 330 2.83 13.68 18.86
C PRO A 330 3.27 14.85 19.77
N LEU A 331 3.98 15.82 19.20
CA LEU A 331 4.34 17.07 19.86
C LEU A 331 3.23 18.13 19.73
N ASN A 332 2.35 17.98 18.74
CA ASN A 332 1.20 18.85 18.48
C ASN A 332 -0.09 18.03 18.30
N PRO A 333 -0.49 17.24 19.33
CA PRO A 333 -1.58 16.25 19.23
C PRO A 333 -2.94 16.87 18.90
N GLU A 334 -3.16 18.15 19.19
CA GLU A 334 -4.40 18.84 18.86
C GLU A 334 -4.69 18.87 17.34
N LEU A 335 -3.73 18.56 16.49
CA LEU A 335 -3.93 18.42 15.04
C LEU A 335 -4.87 17.24 14.72
N ILE A 336 -4.79 16.14 15.47
CA ILE A 336 -5.58 14.92 15.21
C ILE A 336 -6.59 14.61 16.34
N CYS A 337 -6.41 15.24 17.51
CA CYS A 337 -7.25 14.95 18.69
C CYS A 337 -8.53 15.80 18.75
N LYS A 338 -9.07 16.21 17.61
CA LYS A 338 -10.35 16.93 17.52
C LYS A 338 -11.06 16.60 16.21
N PRO A 339 -12.40 16.66 16.16
CA PRO A 339 -13.14 16.58 14.92
C PRO A 339 -12.98 17.85 14.08
N TYR A 340 -13.03 17.68 12.77
CA TYR A 340 -13.09 18.79 11.82
C TYR A 340 -14.46 18.86 11.16
N GLU A 341 -15.05 20.05 11.13
CA GLU A 341 -16.34 20.31 10.53
C GLU A 341 -16.18 20.75 9.09
N TYR A 342 -16.75 20.00 8.15
CA TYR A 342 -16.88 20.41 6.76
C TYR A 342 -18.35 20.71 6.46
N LYS A 343 -18.66 21.91 5.96
CA LYS A 343 -20.03 22.33 5.69
C LYS A 343 -20.42 21.99 4.27
N THR A 344 -21.44 21.13 4.12
CA THR A 344 -22.04 20.82 2.83
C THR A 344 -23.40 21.49 2.67
N LEU A 345 -23.95 21.48 1.48
CA LEU A 345 -25.32 21.96 1.22
C LEU A 345 -26.40 21.16 1.96
N TYR A 346 -26.09 19.96 2.43
CA TYR A 346 -27.02 19.04 3.11
C TYR A 346 -26.77 18.96 4.62
N GLY A 347 -25.93 19.82 5.15
CA GLY A 347 -25.53 19.86 6.54
C GLY A 347 -24.04 19.57 6.75
N PRO A 348 -23.56 19.75 7.98
CA PRO A 348 -22.15 19.49 8.27
C PRO A 348 -21.86 18.00 8.32
N VAL A 349 -20.61 17.64 7.95
CA VAL A 349 -20.00 16.33 8.19
C VAL A 349 -18.79 16.55 9.09
N TYR A 350 -18.72 15.83 10.19
CA TYR A 350 -17.55 15.82 11.06
C TYR A 350 -16.56 14.76 10.59
N ILE A 351 -15.28 15.10 10.58
CA ILE A 351 -14.20 14.22 10.11
C ILE A 351 -13.22 14.00 11.25
N LEU A 352 -12.95 12.75 11.58
CA LEU A 352 -11.91 12.35 12.53
C LEU A 352 -10.71 11.83 11.75
N PHE A 353 -9.52 12.07 12.30
CA PHE A 353 -8.26 11.65 11.70
C PHE A 353 -7.52 10.71 12.65
N ARG A 354 -7.29 9.45 12.23
CA ARG A 354 -6.63 8.46 13.09
C ARG A 354 -5.20 8.87 13.44
N ASP A 355 -4.76 8.52 14.64
CA ASP A 355 -3.34 8.45 14.92
C ASP A 355 -2.76 7.22 14.22
N ARG A 356 -2.08 7.43 13.09
CA ARG A 356 -1.54 6.35 12.27
C ARG A 356 -0.58 5.48 13.07
N LEU A 357 0.41 6.09 13.72
CA LEU A 357 1.46 5.34 14.39
C LEU A 357 0.91 4.45 15.52
N LEU A 358 0.03 4.99 16.38
CA LEU A 358 -0.55 4.20 17.46
C LEU A 358 -1.43 3.08 16.90
N SER A 359 -2.23 3.37 15.87
CA SER A 359 -3.06 2.37 15.19
C SER A 359 -2.21 1.27 14.54
N ASP A 360 -1.15 1.63 13.83
CA ASP A 360 -0.28 0.66 13.15
C ASP A 360 0.53 -0.18 14.16
N ARG A 361 0.92 0.37 15.32
CA ARG A 361 1.55 -0.40 16.39
C ARG A 361 0.63 -1.52 16.91
N LEU A 362 -0.66 -1.25 17.06
CA LEU A 362 -1.63 -2.28 17.46
C LEU A 362 -1.73 -3.39 16.40
N GLY A 363 -1.70 -3.04 15.13
CA GLY A 363 -1.81 -4.00 14.03
C GLY A 363 -0.55 -4.83 13.79
N PHE A 364 0.64 -4.25 13.95
CA PHE A 364 1.87 -4.84 13.41
C PHE A 364 3.04 -4.99 14.40
N GLU A 365 3.07 -4.22 15.50
CA GLU A 365 4.23 -4.21 16.40
C GLU A 365 3.97 -4.92 17.74
N TYR A 366 2.84 -4.65 18.38
CA TYR A 366 2.57 -5.13 19.73
C TYR A 366 2.38 -6.65 19.84
N ALA A 367 2.06 -7.32 18.74
CA ALA A 367 2.05 -8.79 18.68
C ALA A 367 3.41 -9.43 19.00
N LYS A 368 4.51 -8.67 18.87
CA LYS A 368 5.89 -9.11 19.15
C LYS A 368 6.32 -8.85 20.59
N MET A 369 5.48 -8.20 21.37
CA MET A 369 5.74 -7.82 22.76
C MET A 369 4.89 -8.69 23.71
N SER A 370 5.23 -8.70 25.00
CA SER A 370 4.30 -9.21 25.99
C SER A 370 3.05 -8.33 26.05
N ALA A 371 1.89 -8.89 26.36
CA ALA A 371 0.67 -8.10 26.50
C ALA A 371 0.79 -6.98 27.56
N GLU A 372 1.59 -7.21 28.60
CA GLU A 372 1.88 -6.23 29.63
C GLU A 372 2.71 -5.05 29.10
N ASP A 373 3.82 -5.34 28.43
CA ASP A 373 4.68 -4.30 27.86
C ASP A 373 3.99 -3.50 26.77
N ALA A 374 3.18 -4.17 25.93
CA ALA A 374 2.39 -3.52 24.90
C ALA A 374 1.38 -2.53 25.49
N VAL A 375 0.65 -2.94 26.53
CA VAL A 375 -0.35 -2.08 27.18
C VAL A 375 0.32 -0.94 27.96
N GLU A 376 1.46 -1.17 28.61
CA GLU A 376 2.21 -0.09 29.28
C GLU A 376 2.75 0.93 28.26
N ASN A 377 3.17 0.48 27.07
CA ASN A 377 3.55 1.38 25.99
C ASN A 377 2.37 2.24 25.51
N ILE A 378 1.18 1.64 25.31
CA ILE A 378 -0.06 2.36 24.94
C ILE A 378 -0.44 3.38 26.01
N LYS A 379 -0.38 2.99 27.27
CA LYS A 379 -0.71 3.84 28.41
C LYS A 379 0.21 5.06 28.49
N ASN A 380 1.51 4.84 28.39
CA ASN A 380 2.50 5.93 28.34
C ASN A 380 2.25 6.86 27.15
N TYR A 381 1.92 6.30 25.98
CA TYR A 381 1.58 7.07 24.80
C TYR A 381 0.37 7.98 25.05
N ILE A 382 -0.74 7.44 25.54
CA ILE A 382 -1.98 8.17 25.80
C ILE A 382 -1.75 9.29 26.81
N TYR A 383 -1.00 9.04 27.89
CA TYR A 383 -0.73 10.06 28.91
C TYR A 383 0.12 11.20 28.34
N LYS A 384 1.17 10.92 27.59
CA LYS A 384 1.98 11.96 26.97
C LYS A 384 1.20 12.74 25.91
N VAL A 385 0.29 12.12 25.15
CA VAL A 385 -0.64 12.84 24.27
C VAL A 385 -1.50 13.80 25.09
N LYS A 386 -2.09 13.31 26.20
CA LYS A 386 -2.94 14.11 27.08
C LYS A 386 -2.20 15.32 27.68
N GLU A 387 -0.97 15.12 28.14
CA GLU A 387 -0.12 16.19 28.72
C GLU A 387 0.20 17.31 27.70
N ARG A 388 0.29 16.96 26.43
CA ARG A 388 0.63 17.90 25.34
C ARG A 388 -0.58 18.59 24.73
N LEU A 389 -1.78 18.20 25.11
CA LEU A 389 -3.00 18.89 24.70
C LEU A 389 -3.15 20.21 25.45
N PRO A 390 -3.86 21.21 24.89
CA PRO A 390 -4.18 22.44 25.58
C PRO A 390 -4.83 22.18 26.95
N GLU A 391 -4.54 23.02 27.95
CA GLU A 391 -5.00 22.85 29.34
C GLU A 391 -6.53 22.80 29.48
N LYS A 392 -7.27 23.36 28.53
CA LYS A 392 -8.74 23.41 28.55
C LYS A 392 -9.31 22.84 27.26
N GLY A 393 -10.38 22.11 27.40
CA GLY A 393 -11.14 21.59 26.28
C GLY A 393 -11.40 20.09 26.40
N ARG A 394 -12.26 19.61 25.51
CA ARG A 394 -12.56 18.18 25.36
C ARG A 394 -12.03 17.69 24.02
N PHE A 395 -11.12 16.75 24.08
CA PHE A 395 -10.39 16.21 22.93
C PHE A 395 -10.74 14.73 22.74
N ILE A 396 -10.49 14.21 21.54
CA ILE A 396 -10.73 12.82 21.21
C ILE A 396 -9.50 12.27 20.47
N LEU A 397 -8.98 11.11 20.89
CA LEU A 397 -7.90 10.38 20.22
C LEU A 397 -8.50 9.21 19.43
N PRO A 398 -8.54 9.28 18.08
CA PRO A 398 -9.03 8.17 17.27
C PRO A 398 -7.92 7.14 17.03
N ILE A 399 -8.22 5.89 17.41
CA ILE A 399 -7.41 4.69 17.11
C ILE A 399 -8.25 3.84 16.17
N ILE A 400 -7.79 3.67 14.93
CA ILE A 400 -8.57 3.06 13.86
C ILE A 400 -7.70 2.07 13.08
N LEU A 401 -8.12 0.82 13.02
CA LEU A 401 -7.44 -0.23 12.27
C LEU A 401 -8.40 -1.38 11.94
N ASP A 402 -7.91 -2.32 11.13
CA ASP A 402 -8.65 -3.54 10.80
C ASP A 402 -8.90 -4.38 12.04
N GLY A 403 -10.11 -4.91 12.12
CA GLY A 403 -10.60 -5.63 13.27
C GLY A 403 -10.36 -7.15 13.21
N GLU A 404 -9.87 -7.69 12.10
CA GLU A 404 -9.69 -9.13 11.94
C GLU A 404 -8.25 -9.57 11.65
N ASN A 405 -7.43 -8.70 11.08
CA ASN A 405 -6.17 -9.13 10.46
C ASN A 405 -5.01 -9.35 11.45
N ALA A 406 -5.04 -8.71 12.62
CA ALA A 406 -3.90 -8.68 13.53
C ALA A 406 -3.82 -9.87 14.49
N TRP A 407 -4.95 -10.42 14.90
CA TRP A 407 -5.05 -11.22 16.13
C TRP A 407 -4.43 -12.60 16.04
N GLU A 408 -4.35 -13.22 14.88
CA GLU A 408 -3.65 -14.49 14.70
C GLU A 408 -2.12 -14.39 14.93
N ASN A 409 -1.58 -13.18 14.91
CA ASN A 409 -0.19 -12.92 15.26
C ASN A 409 0.03 -12.75 16.76
N TYR A 410 -1.02 -12.51 17.53
CA TYR A 410 -0.95 -12.39 18.98
C TYR A 410 -1.07 -13.75 19.65
N PRO A 411 -0.40 -13.97 20.79
CA PRO A 411 -0.60 -15.18 21.58
C PRO A 411 -2.08 -15.37 21.94
N ASN A 412 -2.59 -16.59 21.78
CA ASN A 412 -3.97 -16.95 22.12
C ASN A 412 -5.02 -15.97 21.56
N ASP A 413 -4.82 -15.57 20.30
CA ASP A 413 -5.75 -14.70 19.58
C ASP A 413 -5.96 -13.31 20.23
N GLY A 414 -4.94 -12.78 20.86
CA GLY A 414 -4.96 -11.45 21.49
C GLY A 414 -5.78 -11.34 22.78
N LYS A 415 -6.31 -12.43 23.33
CA LYS A 415 -7.19 -12.40 24.52
C LYS A 415 -6.58 -11.69 25.73
N GLU A 416 -5.33 -11.97 26.03
CA GLU A 416 -4.65 -11.35 27.18
C GLU A 416 -4.38 -9.88 26.91
N PHE A 417 -3.99 -9.54 25.67
CA PHE A 417 -3.79 -8.16 25.27
C PHE A 417 -5.07 -7.33 25.40
N PHE A 418 -6.19 -7.81 24.84
CA PHE A 418 -7.46 -7.11 24.94
C PHE A 418 -7.93 -6.94 26.39
N ARG A 419 -7.85 -7.98 27.21
CA ARG A 419 -8.24 -7.90 28.62
C ARG A 419 -7.43 -6.85 29.37
N ARG A 420 -6.12 -6.82 29.19
CA ARG A 420 -5.27 -5.82 29.84
C ARG A 420 -5.55 -4.40 29.33
N LEU A 421 -5.68 -4.23 28.01
CA LEU A 421 -5.99 -2.93 27.41
C LEU A 421 -7.33 -2.40 27.92
N TYR A 422 -8.37 -3.22 27.86
CA TYR A 422 -9.72 -2.79 28.24
C TYR A 422 -9.86 -2.62 29.75
N SER A 423 -9.19 -3.42 30.58
CA SER A 423 -9.12 -3.20 32.01
C SER A 423 -8.45 -1.88 32.35
N PHE A 424 -7.32 -1.56 31.71
CA PHE A 424 -6.68 -0.26 31.88
C PHE A 424 -7.63 0.90 31.52
N LEU A 425 -8.31 0.83 30.37
CA LEU A 425 -9.22 1.87 29.92
C LEU A 425 -10.50 1.98 30.79
N GLU A 426 -10.93 0.88 31.42
CA GLU A 426 -12.07 0.85 32.35
C GLU A 426 -11.72 1.44 33.73
N GLU A 427 -10.53 1.15 34.23
CA GLU A 427 -10.09 1.49 35.58
C GLU A 427 -9.58 2.93 35.69
N ASP A 428 -8.95 3.46 34.62
CA ASP A 428 -8.43 4.82 34.63
C ASP A 428 -9.54 5.87 34.52
N LYS A 429 -9.86 6.50 35.67
CA LYS A 429 -10.91 7.53 35.74
C LYS A 429 -10.51 8.86 35.09
N SER A 430 -9.27 9.00 34.66
CA SER A 430 -8.80 10.20 33.95
C SER A 430 -9.02 10.14 32.44
N LEU A 431 -9.41 8.98 31.93
CA LEU A 431 -9.71 8.69 30.54
C LEU A 431 -11.14 8.21 30.38
N ASN A 432 -11.74 8.40 29.22
CA ASN A 432 -13.02 7.79 28.88
C ASN A 432 -12.89 7.15 27.49
N THR A 433 -13.43 5.96 27.32
CA THR A 433 -13.72 5.43 26.00
C THR A 433 -15.10 5.93 25.56
N VAL A 434 -15.25 6.29 24.27
CA VAL A 434 -16.47 6.91 23.78
C VAL A 434 -16.98 6.29 22.50
N ARG A 435 -18.29 6.26 22.35
CA ARG A 435 -18.92 6.21 21.04
C ARG A 435 -18.78 7.59 20.41
N VAL A 436 -18.37 7.65 19.14
CA VAL A 436 -18.11 8.93 18.46
C VAL A 436 -19.38 9.81 18.43
N SER A 437 -20.56 9.21 18.22
CA SER A 437 -21.81 9.95 18.24
C SER A 437 -22.14 10.57 19.61
N ASP A 438 -21.79 9.90 20.72
CA ASP A 438 -21.95 10.45 22.06
C ASP A 438 -21.00 11.64 22.28
N TYR A 439 -19.76 11.51 21.83
CA TYR A 439 -18.79 12.60 21.87
C TYR A 439 -19.28 13.84 21.12
N LEU A 440 -19.78 13.64 19.89
CA LEU A 440 -20.27 14.72 19.02
C LEU A 440 -21.62 15.31 19.48
N SER A 441 -22.34 14.68 20.40
CA SER A 441 -23.58 15.21 20.97
C SER A 441 -23.38 16.20 22.12
N GLY A 442 -22.17 16.23 22.70
CA GLY A 442 -21.77 17.13 23.77
C GLY A 442 -21.05 18.37 23.29
N GLU A 443 -20.45 19.11 24.24
CA GLU A 443 -19.49 20.16 23.92
C GLU A 443 -18.12 19.54 23.64
N PHE A 444 -17.47 19.95 22.59
CA PHE A 444 -16.14 19.48 22.17
C PHE A 444 -15.39 20.51 21.35
N ASN A 445 -14.07 20.40 21.34
CA ASN A 445 -13.22 21.20 20.50
C ASN A 445 -13.36 20.75 19.05
N LYS A 446 -13.60 21.69 18.14
CA LYS A 446 -13.65 21.45 16.69
C LYS A 446 -12.97 22.55 15.92
N GLN A 447 -12.64 22.29 14.70
CA GLN A 447 -12.20 23.29 13.73
C GLN A 447 -13.01 23.14 12.44
N THR A 448 -13.42 24.25 11.84
CA THR A 448 -14.05 24.23 10.51
C THR A 448 -12.95 24.24 9.45
N ILE A 449 -13.11 23.39 8.45
CA ILE A 449 -12.27 23.36 7.24
C ILE A 449 -13.15 23.64 6.02
N ASN A 450 -12.58 24.29 5.01
CA ASN A 450 -13.27 24.63 3.77
C ASN A 450 -12.79 23.80 2.58
N THR A 451 -11.66 23.12 2.75
CA THR A 451 -11.05 22.22 1.78
C THR A 451 -10.74 20.89 2.45
N LEU A 452 -10.62 19.83 1.66
CA LEU A 452 -10.19 18.52 2.13
C LEU A 452 -9.30 17.89 1.07
N TRP A 453 -8.05 17.59 1.44
CA TRP A 453 -7.14 16.88 0.55
C TRP A 453 -7.73 15.53 0.14
N PRO A 454 -7.75 15.20 -1.18
CA PRO A 454 -8.22 13.90 -1.63
C PRO A 454 -7.17 12.82 -1.37
N GLY A 455 -7.60 11.67 -0.85
CA GLY A 455 -6.70 10.55 -0.58
C GLY A 455 -7.33 9.51 0.33
N SER A 456 -6.53 8.52 0.72
CA SER A 456 -6.88 7.37 1.55
C SER A 456 -6.06 7.31 2.84
N TRP A 457 -6.23 6.25 3.61
CA TRP A 457 -5.38 5.99 4.77
C TRP A 457 -3.98 5.45 4.43
N ILE A 458 -3.73 5.11 3.16
CA ILE A 458 -2.41 4.74 2.65
C ILE A 458 -1.81 5.97 1.95
N ASN A 459 -0.67 6.46 2.41
CA ASN A 459 0.12 7.57 1.85
C ASN A 459 -0.64 8.92 1.65
N ALA A 460 -1.91 9.01 2.07
CA ALA A 460 -2.81 10.13 1.81
C ALA A 460 -2.95 10.43 0.30
N ASP A 461 -2.99 9.39 -0.52
CA ASP A 461 -3.26 9.43 -1.97
C ASP A 461 -4.05 8.18 -2.38
N PHE A 462 -4.12 7.86 -3.69
CA PHE A 462 -4.85 6.71 -4.21
C PHE A 462 -3.97 5.74 -4.99
N THR A 463 -2.64 5.88 -4.90
CA THR A 463 -1.70 5.14 -5.74
C THR A 463 -1.72 3.63 -5.53
N THR A 464 -2.23 3.14 -4.42
CA THR A 464 -2.43 1.70 -4.12
C THR A 464 -3.58 1.07 -4.92
N TRP A 465 -4.46 1.87 -5.53
CA TRP A 465 -5.64 1.38 -6.27
C TRP A 465 -5.72 1.86 -7.71
N ILE A 466 -4.88 2.82 -8.11
CA ILE A 466 -4.87 3.40 -9.45
C ILE A 466 -3.53 4.05 -9.75
N GLY A 467 -2.98 3.78 -10.93
CA GLY A 467 -1.74 4.41 -11.40
C GLY A 467 -0.78 3.44 -12.03
N GLU A 468 -0.74 2.20 -11.59
CA GLU A 468 0.06 1.15 -12.21
C GLU A 468 -0.66 0.49 -13.39
N ASP A 469 0.08 -0.20 -14.26
CA ASP A 469 -0.46 -0.74 -15.52
C ASP A 469 -1.63 -1.71 -15.31
N GLU A 470 -1.53 -2.60 -14.32
CA GLU A 470 -2.56 -3.60 -14.03
C GLU A 470 -3.81 -2.94 -13.44
N GLU A 471 -3.64 -2.01 -12.51
CA GLU A 471 -4.74 -1.22 -11.94
C GLU A 471 -5.45 -0.40 -13.02
N ASN A 472 -4.67 0.31 -13.83
CA ASN A 472 -5.18 1.14 -14.92
C ASN A 472 -5.93 0.31 -15.97
N LEU A 473 -5.47 -0.93 -16.23
CA LEU A 473 -6.16 -1.87 -17.10
C LEU A 473 -7.47 -2.34 -16.49
N ALA A 474 -7.48 -2.64 -15.18
CA ALA A 474 -8.69 -3.02 -14.46
C ALA A 474 -9.74 -1.90 -14.47
N TRP A 475 -9.34 -0.65 -14.17
CA TRP A 475 -10.20 0.52 -14.30
C TRP A 475 -10.72 0.73 -15.72
N THR A 476 -9.86 0.51 -16.73
CA THR A 476 -10.27 0.57 -18.14
C THR A 476 -11.33 -0.49 -18.46
N TYR A 477 -11.19 -1.72 -17.98
CA TYR A 477 -12.16 -2.78 -18.18
C TYR A 477 -13.49 -2.48 -17.48
N LEU A 478 -13.46 -1.96 -16.27
CA LEU A 478 -14.64 -1.51 -15.54
C LEU A 478 -15.34 -0.36 -16.27
N ALA A 479 -14.59 0.66 -16.73
CA ALA A 479 -15.13 1.80 -17.45
C ALA A 479 -15.82 1.38 -18.75
N ARG A 480 -15.21 0.49 -19.53
CA ARG A 480 -15.79 -0.05 -20.76
C ARG A 480 -17.05 -0.87 -20.48
N CYS A 481 -17.02 -1.72 -19.46
CA CYS A 481 -18.18 -2.50 -19.06
C CYS A 481 -19.34 -1.59 -18.61
N ARG A 482 -19.05 -0.57 -17.82
CA ARG A 482 -20.04 0.40 -17.33
C ARG A 482 -20.67 1.22 -18.47
N LYS A 483 -19.86 1.72 -19.41
CA LYS A 483 -20.35 2.38 -20.62
C LYS A 483 -21.20 1.46 -21.50
N TYR A 484 -20.79 0.19 -21.60
CA TYR A 484 -21.57 -0.81 -22.33
C TYR A 484 -22.94 -1.02 -21.69
N PHE A 485 -22.99 -1.15 -20.35
CA PHE A 485 -24.25 -1.27 -19.61
C PHE A 485 -25.17 -0.07 -19.87
N ASP A 486 -24.67 1.16 -19.82
CA ASP A 486 -25.46 2.37 -20.07
C ASP A 486 -26.14 2.33 -21.45
N LYS A 487 -25.38 1.91 -22.47
CA LYS A 487 -25.88 1.86 -23.85
C LYS A 487 -26.87 0.73 -24.09
N ASN A 488 -26.78 -0.37 -23.36
CA ASN A 488 -27.47 -1.63 -23.68
C ASN A 488 -28.48 -2.09 -22.62
N SER A 489 -28.68 -1.33 -21.53
CA SER A 489 -29.56 -1.74 -20.42
C SER A 489 -31.04 -1.40 -20.61
N ALA A 490 -31.43 -0.69 -21.69
CA ALA A 490 -32.79 -0.22 -21.88
C ALA A 490 -33.82 -1.36 -22.01
N HIS A 491 -33.45 -2.49 -22.58
CA HIS A 491 -34.31 -3.67 -22.77
C HIS A 491 -34.38 -4.59 -21.54
N LEU A 492 -33.55 -4.36 -20.53
CA LEU A 492 -33.56 -5.20 -19.32
C LEU A 492 -34.83 -4.96 -18.50
N THR A 493 -35.36 -6.04 -17.95
CA THR A 493 -36.38 -5.95 -16.91
C THR A 493 -35.86 -5.19 -15.69
N PRO A 494 -36.76 -4.60 -14.87
CA PRO A 494 -36.33 -3.95 -13.63
C PRO A 494 -35.44 -4.84 -12.73
N LYS A 495 -35.78 -6.13 -12.63
CA LYS A 495 -35.03 -7.12 -11.84
C LYS A 495 -33.61 -7.36 -12.40
N GLU A 496 -33.51 -7.53 -13.71
CA GLU A 496 -32.19 -7.72 -14.36
C GLU A 496 -31.34 -6.47 -14.27
N ARG A 497 -31.94 -5.29 -14.41
CA ARG A 497 -31.22 -4.01 -14.27
C ARG A 497 -30.69 -3.80 -12.86
N ILE A 498 -31.49 -4.14 -11.83
CA ILE A 498 -31.02 -4.11 -10.43
C ILE A 498 -29.87 -5.06 -10.24
N LYS A 499 -29.97 -6.30 -10.75
CA LYS A 499 -28.91 -7.30 -10.66
C LYS A 499 -27.60 -6.86 -11.36
N ALA A 500 -27.74 -6.28 -12.56
CA ALA A 500 -26.57 -5.79 -13.31
C ALA A 500 -25.89 -4.61 -12.59
N ARG A 501 -26.70 -3.68 -12.05
CA ARG A 501 -26.15 -2.57 -11.22
C ARG A 501 -25.46 -3.07 -9.95
N ASP A 502 -26.01 -4.09 -9.34
CA ASP A 502 -25.40 -4.70 -8.16
C ASP A 502 -24.04 -5.33 -8.48
N LEU A 503 -23.91 -5.99 -9.64
CA LEU A 503 -22.63 -6.51 -10.13
C LEU A 503 -21.63 -5.39 -10.47
N ILE A 504 -22.10 -4.26 -11.01
CA ILE A 504 -21.25 -3.07 -11.24
C ILE A 504 -20.73 -2.56 -9.91
N MET A 505 -21.60 -2.32 -8.93
CA MET A 505 -21.19 -1.87 -7.61
C MET A 505 -20.22 -2.85 -6.94
N LYS A 506 -20.39 -4.16 -7.11
CA LYS A 506 -19.45 -5.17 -6.64
C LYS A 506 -18.10 -5.04 -7.33
N ALA A 507 -18.05 -4.80 -8.64
CA ALA A 507 -16.82 -4.61 -9.38
C ALA A 507 -16.11 -3.28 -9.06
N GLU A 508 -16.80 -2.30 -8.45
CA GLU A 508 -16.26 -1.04 -7.94
C GLU A 508 -15.57 -1.15 -6.58
N GLY A 509 -15.68 -2.31 -5.90
CA GLY A 509 -15.04 -2.54 -4.61
C GLY A 509 -13.53 -2.34 -4.66
N SER A 510 -12.95 -1.81 -3.59
CA SER A 510 -11.50 -1.56 -3.48
C SER A 510 -10.67 -2.84 -3.55
N ASP A 511 -11.24 -3.94 -3.05
CA ASP A 511 -10.56 -5.23 -2.88
C ASP A 511 -9.93 -5.76 -4.17
N TRP A 512 -10.57 -5.54 -5.31
CA TRP A 512 -10.05 -6.01 -6.60
C TRP A 512 -8.78 -5.27 -6.97
N PHE A 513 -8.77 -3.95 -6.84
CA PHE A 513 -7.65 -3.07 -7.22
C PHE A 513 -6.47 -3.18 -6.25
N TRP A 514 -6.72 -3.56 -4.99
CA TRP A 514 -5.67 -3.82 -4.00
C TRP A 514 -4.67 -4.89 -4.44
N TRP A 515 -5.13 -5.90 -5.20
CA TRP A 515 -4.31 -7.04 -5.61
C TRP A 515 -3.67 -6.86 -6.99
N TYR A 516 -3.88 -5.73 -7.65
CA TYR A 516 -3.18 -5.34 -8.86
C TYR A 516 -1.95 -4.49 -8.54
N GLY A 517 -1.00 -4.41 -9.52
CA GLY A 517 0.21 -3.64 -9.35
C GLY A 517 1.32 -4.37 -8.58
N LYS A 518 2.28 -3.60 -8.07
CA LYS A 518 3.50 -4.11 -7.43
C LYS A 518 3.50 -3.98 -5.92
N ASP A 519 2.58 -3.20 -5.39
CA ASP A 519 2.54 -2.83 -3.97
C ASP A 519 2.13 -3.99 -3.08
N GLN A 520 1.26 -4.87 -3.59
CA GLN A 520 0.66 -5.96 -2.84
C GLN A 520 0.82 -7.28 -3.59
N GLU A 521 1.15 -8.33 -2.87
CA GLU A 521 1.27 -9.67 -3.43
C GLU A 521 0.68 -10.71 -2.49
N SER A 522 -0.08 -11.65 -3.06
CA SER A 522 -0.55 -12.82 -2.35
C SER A 522 -0.66 -14.05 -3.26
N ALA A 523 -0.70 -15.21 -2.64
CA ALA A 523 -1.02 -16.46 -3.36
C ALA A 523 -2.45 -16.46 -3.97
N ASN A 524 -3.25 -15.41 -3.70
CA ASN A 524 -4.64 -15.29 -4.10
C ASN A 524 -4.88 -14.28 -5.24
N ASP A 525 -3.85 -13.58 -5.72
CA ASP A 525 -4.01 -12.51 -6.72
C ASP A 525 -4.73 -13.01 -7.98
N SER A 526 -4.30 -14.16 -8.53
CA SER A 526 -4.97 -14.76 -9.71
C SER A 526 -6.42 -15.15 -9.44
N PHE A 527 -6.77 -15.47 -8.19
CA PHE A 527 -8.14 -15.72 -7.77
C PHE A 527 -8.97 -14.44 -7.77
N PHE A 528 -8.45 -13.34 -7.23
CA PHE A 528 -9.13 -12.04 -7.22
C PHE A 528 -9.28 -11.48 -8.63
N ASP A 529 -8.23 -11.53 -9.47
CA ASP A 529 -8.30 -11.15 -10.88
C ASP A 529 -9.42 -11.92 -11.62
N LYS A 530 -9.47 -13.23 -11.43
CA LYS A 530 -10.51 -14.05 -12.05
C LYS A 530 -11.91 -13.65 -11.57
N MET A 531 -12.11 -13.40 -10.28
CA MET A 531 -13.39 -12.98 -9.73
C MET A 531 -13.84 -11.62 -10.29
N PHE A 532 -12.93 -10.67 -10.40
CA PHE A 532 -13.19 -9.37 -10.99
C PHE A 532 -13.64 -9.49 -12.45
N ARG A 533 -12.85 -10.17 -13.28
CA ARG A 533 -13.18 -10.37 -14.70
C ARG A 533 -14.48 -11.16 -14.90
N ASP A 534 -14.71 -12.20 -14.10
CA ASP A 534 -15.95 -12.99 -14.17
C ASP A 534 -17.18 -12.17 -13.75
N THR A 535 -17.02 -11.21 -12.82
CA THR A 535 -18.06 -10.25 -12.46
C THR A 535 -18.41 -9.35 -13.66
N LEU A 536 -17.41 -8.83 -14.37
CA LEU A 536 -17.62 -8.04 -15.58
C LEU A 536 -18.29 -8.85 -16.70
N LYS A 537 -17.84 -10.10 -16.94
CA LYS A 537 -18.46 -11.01 -17.93
C LYS A 537 -19.95 -11.24 -17.65
N LYS A 538 -20.33 -11.37 -16.37
CA LYS A 538 -21.75 -11.52 -15.99
C LYS A 538 -22.60 -10.32 -16.34
N ILE A 539 -22.05 -9.10 -16.25
CA ILE A 539 -22.74 -7.88 -16.65
C ILE A 539 -23.02 -7.91 -18.16
N TYR A 540 -22.01 -8.27 -18.98
CA TYR A 540 -22.22 -8.42 -20.43
C TYR A 540 -23.29 -9.46 -20.77
N LYS A 541 -23.23 -10.65 -20.16
CA LYS A 541 -24.22 -11.74 -20.38
C LYS A 541 -25.64 -11.34 -19.99
N LEU A 542 -25.82 -10.62 -18.89
CA LEU A 542 -27.11 -10.12 -18.46
C LEU A 542 -27.72 -9.13 -19.48
N THR A 543 -26.87 -8.37 -20.18
CA THR A 543 -27.32 -7.43 -21.23
C THR A 543 -27.49 -8.08 -22.59
N GLY A 544 -27.46 -9.42 -22.70
CA GLY A 544 -27.84 -10.20 -23.88
C GLY A 544 -26.75 -10.30 -24.95
N LYS A 545 -25.51 -10.02 -24.67
CA LYS A 545 -24.38 -10.17 -25.60
C LYS A 545 -23.24 -10.98 -24.99
N ASP A 546 -22.42 -11.56 -25.85
CA ASP A 546 -21.15 -12.14 -25.45
C ASP A 546 -20.22 -11.04 -24.96
N TYR A 547 -19.41 -11.39 -23.98
CA TYR A 547 -18.41 -10.50 -23.42
C TYR A 547 -17.18 -10.40 -24.36
N PRO A 548 -16.42 -9.31 -24.33
CA PRO A 548 -15.20 -9.16 -25.11
C PRO A 548 -14.10 -10.18 -24.72
N ASP A 549 -13.40 -10.73 -25.71
CA ASP A 549 -12.36 -11.76 -25.51
C ASP A 549 -11.25 -11.32 -24.57
N TYR A 550 -10.95 -10.01 -24.49
CA TYR A 550 -9.94 -9.51 -23.56
C TYR A 550 -10.23 -9.83 -22.09
N LEU A 551 -11.50 -10.08 -21.72
CA LEU A 551 -11.85 -10.49 -20.36
C LEU A 551 -11.46 -11.94 -20.04
N ASP A 552 -11.08 -12.75 -21.04
CA ASP A 552 -10.51 -14.07 -20.82
C ASP A 552 -9.00 -14.01 -20.50
N ILE A 553 -8.34 -12.92 -20.84
CA ILE A 553 -6.93 -12.69 -20.58
C ILE A 553 -6.78 -12.17 -19.13
N PRO A 554 -5.97 -12.81 -18.28
CA PRO A 554 -5.67 -12.28 -16.95
C PRO A 554 -5.09 -10.85 -17.03
N ILE A 555 -5.56 -9.96 -16.16
CA ILE A 555 -5.01 -8.61 -15.99
C ILE A 555 -3.64 -8.72 -15.33
N ILE A 556 -3.58 -9.54 -14.28
CA ILE A 556 -2.29 -9.91 -13.69
C ILE A 556 -1.50 -10.61 -14.79
N ALA A 557 -0.55 -9.91 -15.38
CA ALA A 557 0.40 -10.52 -16.29
C ALA A 557 0.94 -11.77 -15.59
N ALA A 558 0.99 -12.91 -16.26
CA ALA A 558 1.58 -14.13 -15.69
C ALA A 558 2.90 -13.66 -15.07
N LYS A 559 2.91 -13.51 -13.73
CA LYS A 559 3.95 -12.77 -13.02
C LYS A 559 5.27 -13.32 -13.54
N LYS A 560 6.02 -12.53 -14.29
CA LYS A 560 7.46 -12.71 -14.34
C LYS A 560 7.81 -12.70 -12.88
N GLN A 561 8.16 -13.85 -12.34
CA GLN A 561 8.48 -14.08 -10.94
C GLN A 561 9.23 -12.88 -10.42
N ASN A 562 8.86 -12.36 -9.27
CA ASN A 562 9.30 -11.15 -8.59
C ASN A 562 10.77 -10.83 -8.81
N ASP A 563 11.10 -10.44 -10.02
CA ASP A 563 12.40 -9.94 -10.42
C ASP A 563 12.30 -8.42 -10.38
N GLN A 564 12.60 -7.85 -9.25
CA GLN A 564 12.98 -6.46 -9.25
C GLN A 564 14.38 -6.42 -9.87
N SER A 565 14.42 -6.11 -11.16
CA SER A 565 15.69 -5.89 -11.86
C SER A 565 16.50 -4.83 -11.13
N MET A 566 17.83 -4.98 -11.19
CA MET A 566 18.76 -4.02 -10.58
C MET A 566 18.46 -2.61 -11.07
N LYS A 567 18.37 -1.66 -10.14
CA LYS A 567 18.20 -0.23 -10.41
C LYS A 567 19.54 0.49 -10.57
N GLY A 568 20.63 -0.19 -10.24
CA GLY A 568 21.99 0.31 -10.33
C GLY A 568 23.03 -0.75 -9.97
N TYR A 569 24.29 -0.44 -10.26
CA TYR A 569 25.45 -1.27 -9.95
C TYR A 569 26.26 -0.60 -8.85
N PHE A 570 26.70 -1.38 -7.89
CA PHE A 570 27.58 -0.88 -6.82
C PHE A 570 28.41 -2.02 -6.25
N LYS A 571 29.54 -1.68 -5.66
CA LYS A 571 30.37 -2.61 -4.91
C LYS A 571 30.00 -2.48 -3.44
N PRO A 572 29.34 -3.48 -2.84
CA PRO A 572 29.10 -3.46 -1.40
C PRO A 572 30.37 -3.70 -0.62
N ASP A 573 30.44 -3.18 0.60
CA ASP A 573 31.40 -3.63 1.60
C ASP A 573 30.89 -4.95 2.18
N LEU A 574 31.73 -5.99 2.18
CA LEU A 574 31.34 -7.28 2.73
C LEU A 574 31.48 -7.24 4.26
N ASP A 575 30.43 -6.78 4.94
CA ASP A 575 30.39 -6.67 6.41
C ASP A 575 29.14 -7.30 7.05
N GLY A 576 28.24 -7.85 6.21
CA GLY A 576 26.99 -8.47 6.63
C GLY A 576 25.91 -7.45 7.00
N ILE A 577 26.07 -6.16 6.62
CA ILE A 577 25.13 -5.09 6.91
C ILE A 577 24.47 -4.64 5.63
N MET A 578 23.14 -4.60 5.61
CA MET A 578 22.39 -4.04 4.50
C MET A 578 22.45 -2.51 4.57
N ASP A 579 23.37 -1.91 3.84
CA ASP A 579 23.46 -0.45 3.68
C ASP A 579 22.40 0.07 2.65
N VAL A 580 22.29 1.39 2.56
CA VAL A 580 21.35 2.08 1.66
C VAL A 580 21.57 1.72 0.17
N ASN A 581 22.74 1.27 -0.23
CA ASN A 581 23.01 0.92 -1.62
C ASN A 581 22.27 -0.34 -2.04
N TRP A 582 21.98 -1.25 -1.10
CA TRP A 582 21.18 -2.44 -1.39
C TRP A 582 19.74 -2.16 -1.80
N ASP A 583 19.24 -0.92 -1.67
CA ASP A 583 17.93 -0.52 -2.22
C ASP A 583 17.92 -0.40 -3.75
N LYS A 584 19.11 -0.35 -4.36
CA LYS A 584 19.33 -0.32 -5.81
C LYS A 584 19.54 -1.72 -6.42
N ALA A 585 19.78 -2.70 -5.57
CA ALA A 585 19.98 -4.08 -5.97
C ALA A 585 18.72 -4.69 -6.58
N GLY A 586 18.90 -5.63 -7.49
CA GLY A 586 17.82 -6.54 -7.83
C GLY A 586 17.39 -7.34 -6.61
N SER A 587 16.13 -7.69 -6.48
CA SER A 587 15.66 -8.43 -5.32
C SER A 587 14.65 -9.51 -5.68
N TYR A 588 14.72 -10.60 -4.89
CA TYR A 588 13.70 -11.63 -4.83
C TYR A 588 13.25 -11.78 -3.39
N GLN A 589 11.96 -11.68 -3.15
CA GLN A 589 11.38 -11.92 -1.83
C GLN A 589 10.64 -13.26 -1.83
N ASP A 590 10.71 -13.97 -0.72
CA ASP A 590 9.85 -15.15 -0.53
C ASP A 590 8.41 -14.67 -0.30
N THR A 591 7.62 -14.71 -1.37
CA THR A 591 6.21 -14.30 -1.35
C THR A 591 5.31 -15.26 -0.59
N SER A 592 5.80 -16.43 -0.23
CA SER A 592 5.03 -17.36 0.59
C SER A 592 4.65 -16.80 1.97
N ASN A 593 5.35 -15.74 2.40
CA ASN A 593 5.19 -15.06 3.69
C ASN A 593 4.75 -13.58 3.58
N THR A 594 4.56 -13.07 2.37
CA THR A 594 3.99 -11.72 2.16
C THR A 594 2.47 -11.81 2.13
N GLY A 595 1.83 -11.26 3.10
CA GLY A 595 0.39 -11.27 3.28
C GLY A 595 0.05 -11.14 4.75
N VAL A 596 -1.20 -10.90 5.05
CA VAL A 596 -1.72 -10.76 6.42
C VAL A 596 -1.45 -12.03 7.25
N MET A 597 -1.20 -13.16 6.60
CA MET A 597 -0.95 -14.47 7.23
C MET A 597 0.49 -14.93 7.01
N LYS A 598 1.36 -14.66 7.99
CA LYS A 598 2.71 -15.21 8.00
C LYS A 598 2.68 -16.74 8.17
N LYS A 599 3.23 -17.47 7.19
CA LYS A 599 3.14 -18.95 7.15
C LYS A 599 4.34 -19.67 7.75
N SER A 600 5.56 -19.11 7.66
CA SER A 600 6.78 -19.77 8.19
C SER A 600 7.88 -18.78 8.56
N ASP A 601 8.69 -19.12 9.56
CA ASP A 601 9.89 -18.38 9.97
C ASP A 601 11.17 -19.17 9.65
N ALA A 602 11.16 -20.07 8.65
CA ALA A 602 12.36 -20.85 8.30
C ALA A 602 12.70 -20.71 6.82
N GLY A 603 13.99 -20.58 6.51
CA GLY A 603 14.53 -20.47 5.17
C GLY A 603 15.04 -19.08 4.84
N VAL A 604 14.80 -18.60 3.61
CA VAL A 604 15.29 -17.31 3.11
C VAL A 604 14.13 -16.34 3.02
N GLU A 605 14.25 -15.20 3.68
CA GLU A 605 13.24 -14.14 3.67
C GLU A 605 13.29 -13.37 2.35
N PHE A 606 14.48 -12.96 1.92
CA PHE A 606 14.73 -12.37 0.61
C PHE A 606 16.18 -12.52 0.16
N VAL A 607 16.38 -12.34 -1.13
CA VAL A 607 17.69 -12.25 -1.77
C VAL A 607 17.77 -10.94 -2.53
N LYS A 608 18.82 -10.16 -2.30
CA LYS A 608 19.18 -9.02 -3.14
C LYS A 608 20.44 -9.36 -3.90
N TYR A 609 20.58 -8.80 -5.10
CA TYR A 609 21.76 -9.03 -5.94
C TYR A 609 22.19 -7.77 -6.70
N THR A 610 23.49 -7.59 -6.84
CA THR A 610 24.09 -6.53 -7.62
C THR A 610 25.37 -7.05 -8.28
N THR A 611 25.86 -6.31 -9.23
CA THR A 611 27.14 -6.61 -9.87
C THR A 611 28.06 -5.39 -9.84
N TYR A 612 29.37 -5.65 -9.77
CA TYR A 612 30.39 -4.61 -9.95
C TYR A 612 31.57 -5.17 -10.75
N GLY A 613 31.87 -4.59 -11.88
CA GLY A 613 32.73 -5.23 -12.87
C GLY A 613 32.15 -6.58 -13.30
N ASN A 614 32.94 -7.62 -13.22
CA ASN A 614 32.51 -8.98 -13.55
C ASN A 614 32.02 -9.76 -12.32
N ASP A 615 32.07 -9.19 -11.11
CA ASP A 615 31.71 -9.90 -9.89
C ASP A 615 30.22 -9.74 -9.58
N LEU A 616 29.62 -10.81 -9.07
CA LEU A 616 28.26 -10.83 -8.53
C LEU A 616 28.31 -10.73 -7.01
N TYR A 617 27.50 -9.87 -6.45
CA TYR A 617 27.32 -9.71 -5.02
C TYR A 617 25.88 -10.04 -4.65
N LEU A 618 25.71 -10.81 -3.57
CA LEU A 618 24.42 -11.20 -3.02
C LEU A 618 24.31 -10.72 -1.58
N PHE A 619 23.13 -10.22 -1.22
CA PHE A 619 22.71 -10.07 0.17
C PHE A 619 21.53 -11.02 0.40
N ILE A 620 21.67 -11.91 1.37
CA ILE A 620 20.61 -12.88 1.70
C ILE A 620 20.24 -12.67 3.15
N ARG A 621 18.94 -12.44 3.41
CA ARG A 621 18.37 -12.47 4.75
C ARG A 621 17.61 -13.77 4.93
N SER A 622 17.97 -14.50 5.97
CA SER A 622 17.25 -15.71 6.39
C SER A 622 16.27 -15.41 7.51
N TYR A 623 15.33 -16.31 7.76
CA TYR A 623 14.42 -16.16 8.90
C TYR A 623 15.14 -16.40 10.24
N SER A 624 16.17 -17.23 10.25
CA SER A 624 17.03 -17.44 11.44
C SER A 624 18.49 -17.63 11.06
N GLU A 625 19.41 -17.38 12.00
CA GLU A 625 20.84 -17.59 11.77
C GLU A 625 21.17 -19.06 11.42
N LYS A 626 20.43 -20.03 11.96
CA LYS A 626 20.60 -21.45 11.65
C LYS A 626 20.30 -21.79 10.20
N ASP A 627 19.42 -21.04 9.56
CA ASP A 627 19.03 -21.28 8.17
C ASP A 627 20.19 -21.05 7.21
N LEU A 628 21.12 -20.15 7.55
CA LEU A 628 22.30 -19.83 6.75
C LEU A 628 23.19 -21.06 6.47
N GLU A 629 23.16 -22.09 7.34
CA GLU A 629 23.94 -23.32 7.16
C GLU A 629 23.44 -24.16 5.99
N ASN A 630 22.22 -23.95 5.57
CA ASN A 630 21.51 -24.81 4.65
C ASN A 630 21.18 -24.12 3.31
N ILE A 631 21.81 -22.95 3.05
CA ILE A 631 21.62 -22.18 1.82
C ILE A 631 22.72 -22.52 0.82
N TYR A 632 22.30 -22.75 -0.42
CA TYR A 632 23.16 -23.04 -1.56
C TYR A 632 22.87 -22.07 -2.69
N ILE A 633 23.92 -21.68 -3.40
CA ILE A 633 23.84 -21.01 -4.71
C ILE A 633 23.98 -22.08 -5.78
N VAL A 634 23.07 -22.10 -6.72
CA VAL A 634 23.02 -23.10 -7.78
C VAL A 634 22.93 -22.41 -9.13
N SER A 635 23.87 -22.73 -10.02
CA SER A 635 23.90 -22.35 -11.44
C SER A 635 24.13 -23.58 -12.30
N ASP A 636 24.24 -23.40 -13.61
CA ASP A 636 24.59 -24.49 -14.52
C ASP A 636 25.96 -25.11 -14.21
N ALA A 637 26.90 -24.30 -13.74
CA ALA A 637 28.29 -24.68 -13.48
C ALA A 637 28.64 -24.82 -11.99
N LEU A 638 27.76 -24.36 -11.08
CA LEU A 638 28.11 -24.26 -9.66
C LEU A 638 26.94 -24.71 -8.78
N LYS A 639 27.23 -25.56 -7.81
CA LYS A 639 26.38 -25.80 -6.65
C LYS A 639 27.24 -25.80 -5.40
N THR A 640 27.14 -24.75 -4.60
CA THR A 640 28.00 -24.55 -3.45
C THR A 640 27.22 -23.94 -2.28
N LYS A 641 27.65 -24.21 -1.06
CA LYS A 641 27.12 -23.55 0.14
C LYS A 641 27.60 -22.12 0.17
N ILE A 642 26.74 -21.23 0.66
CA ILE A 642 27.11 -19.81 0.80
C ILE A 642 28.36 -19.61 1.66
N ARG A 643 28.58 -20.46 2.69
CA ARG A 643 29.75 -20.40 3.56
C ARG A 643 31.08 -20.84 2.90
N GLU A 644 31.02 -21.46 1.75
CA GLU A 644 32.19 -21.85 0.96
C GLU A 644 32.68 -20.73 0.02
N LEU A 645 31.91 -19.65 -0.10
CA LEU A 645 32.22 -18.46 -0.91
C LEU A 645 32.83 -17.36 -0.05
N GLU A 646 33.37 -16.33 -0.68
CA GLU A 646 33.79 -15.12 0.01
C GLU A 646 32.55 -14.42 0.60
N HIS A 647 32.46 -14.33 1.92
CA HIS A 647 31.25 -13.87 2.60
C HIS A 647 31.51 -13.15 3.92
N ALA A 648 30.52 -12.37 4.36
CA ALA A 648 30.43 -11.82 5.71
C ALA A 648 29.02 -12.10 6.28
N ILE A 649 28.95 -12.51 7.54
CA ILE A 649 27.71 -12.86 8.23
C ILE A 649 27.52 -11.98 9.45
N ARG A 650 26.31 -11.47 9.66
CA ARG A 650 25.90 -10.76 10.86
C ARG A 650 24.47 -11.17 11.26
N GLY A 651 24.40 -12.03 12.30
CA GLY A 651 23.14 -12.62 12.72
C GLY A 651 22.51 -13.44 11.61
N ARG A 652 21.33 -13.06 11.14
CA ARG A 652 20.58 -13.75 10.08
C ARG A 652 20.87 -13.26 8.66
N ASP A 653 21.76 -12.30 8.51
CA ASP A 653 22.14 -11.66 7.25
C ASP A 653 23.49 -12.16 6.77
N VAL A 654 23.63 -12.32 5.47
CA VAL A 654 24.91 -12.69 4.84
C VAL A 654 25.10 -11.92 3.54
N GLU A 655 26.28 -11.33 3.38
CA GLU A 655 26.77 -10.81 2.11
C GLU A 655 27.78 -11.78 1.50
N ILE A 656 27.71 -11.94 0.20
CA ILE A 656 28.47 -12.92 -0.56
C ILE A 656 29.03 -12.25 -1.79
N ARG A 657 30.30 -12.54 -2.12
CA ARG A 657 30.92 -12.21 -3.41
C ARG A 657 31.18 -13.46 -4.22
N ILE A 658 30.80 -13.44 -5.46
CA ILE A 658 31.08 -14.49 -6.46
C ILE A 658 31.93 -13.86 -7.56
N LYS A 659 33.22 -14.21 -7.57
CA LYS A 659 34.18 -13.75 -8.59
C LYS A 659 33.76 -14.28 -9.97
N ASP A 660 33.99 -13.47 -10.99
CA ASP A 660 33.64 -13.76 -12.39
C ASP A 660 32.15 -14.07 -12.62
N GLY A 661 31.30 -13.75 -11.60
CA GLY A 661 29.86 -13.79 -11.64
C GLY A 661 29.23 -15.10 -12.08
N LEU A 662 27.93 -15.05 -12.34
CA LEU A 662 27.14 -16.18 -12.86
C LEU A 662 26.17 -15.67 -13.90
N GLU A 663 26.06 -16.29 -15.07
CA GLU A 663 25.11 -15.90 -16.10
C GLU A 663 23.65 -16.01 -15.62
N ARG A 664 23.40 -17.05 -14.81
CA ARG A 664 22.11 -17.29 -14.16
C ARG A 664 22.30 -18.16 -12.93
N PHE A 665 21.48 -17.94 -11.90
CA PHE A 665 21.51 -18.73 -10.68
C PHE A 665 20.14 -18.77 -10.00
N TYR A 666 20.01 -19.65 -9.02
CA TYR A 666 18.94 -19.61 -8.02
C TYR A 666 19.52 -19.93 -6.64
N ILE A 667 18.81 -19.50 -5.61
CA ILE A 667 19.12 -19.87 -4.23
C ILE A 667 18.33 -21.13 -3.87
N GLU A 668 19.00 -22.08 -3.25
CA GLU A 668 18.39 -23.32 -2.74
C GLU A 668 18.59 -23.40 -1.23
N TYR A 669 17.49 -23.47 -0.47
CA TYR A 669 17.53 -23.75 0.97
C TYR A 669 17.12 -25.20 1.20
N LYS A 670 17.88 -25.92 2.05
CA LYS A 670 17.64 -27.31 2.38
C LYS A 670 17.62 -27.58 3.88
N GLU A 671 16.54 -28.13 4.38
CA GLU A 671 16.40 -28.59 5.75
C GLU A 671 15.78 -30.00 5.78
N GLY A 672 16.58 -30.99 6.10
CA GLY A 672 16.16 -32.40 6.03
C GLY A 672 15.71 -32.77 4.60
N LYS A 673 14.42 -33.08 4.42
CA LYS A 673 13.82 -33.35 3.10
C LYS A 673 13.22 -32.10 2.44
N ARG A 674 13.20 -30.96 3.13
CA ARG A 674 12.70 -29.69 2.62
C ARG A 674 13.72 -29.06 1.68
N THR A 675 13.28 -28.67 0.49
CA THR A 675 14.07 -27.86 -0.45
C THR A 675 13.22 -26.68 -0.92
N VAL A 676 13.69 -25.48 -0.72
CA VAL A 676 13.09 -24.25 -1.21
C VAL A 676 13.99 -23.68 -2.29
N LYS A 677 13.41 -23.20 -3.39
CA LYS A 677 14.10 -22.54 -4.49
C LYS A 677 13.65 -21.08 -4.56
N ILE A 678 14.57 -20.16 -4.77
CA ILE A 678 14.30 -18.74 -5.00
C ILE A 678 15.07 -18.32 -6.27
N PRO A 679 14.38 -17.94 -7.34
CA PRO A 679 12.92 -18.01 -7.54
C PRO A 679 12.38 -19.46 -7.58
N GLU A 680 11.10 -19.65 -7.31
CA GLU A 680 10.46 -20.99 -7.30
C GLU A 680 10.60 -21.72 -8.63
N SER A 681 10.56 -21.00 -9.73
CA SER A 681 10.82 -21.49 -11.10
C SER A 681 11.76 -20.55 -11.85
N GLY A 682 12.59 -21.09 -12.73
CA GLY A 682 13.54 -20.30 -13.51
C GLY A 682 14.83 -19.98 -12.74
N TYR A 683 15.46 -18.86 -13.13
CA TYR A 683 16.75 -18.41 -12.62
C TYR A 683 16.75 -16.90 -12.47
N ILE A 684 17.51 -16.38 -11.49
CA ILE A 684 17.93 -14.98 -11.45
C ILE A 684 18.99 -14.79 -12.55
N ARG A 685 18.84 -13.75 -13.34
CA ARG A 685 19.79 -13.34 -14.39
C ARG A 685 20.31 -11.95 -14.04
N PRO A 686 21.52 -11.83 -13.43
CA PRO A 686 22.09 -10.53 -13.13
C PRO A 686 22.43 -9.79 -14.42
N ASP A 687 22.12 -8.51 -14.48
CA ASP A 687 22.72 -7.63 -15.50
C ASP A 687 24.10 -7.22 -14.98
N TYR A 688 25.18 -7.54 -15.70
CA TYR A 688 26.52 -7.08 -15.36
C TYR A 688 26.72 -5.64 -15.84
N SER A 689 27.58 -4.89 -15.14
CA SER A 689 27.75 -3.47 -15.43
C SER A 689 28.01 -3.25 -16.90
N VAL A 690 27.13 -2.53 -17.53
CA VAL A 690 27.01 -2.36 -18.97
C VAL A 690 28.28 -1.79 -19.63
N LEU A 691 29.14 -1.16 -18.82
CA LEU A 691 30.26 -0.38 -19.31
C LEU A 691 31.46 -1.19 -19.78
N SER A 692 31.59 -2.45 -19.41
CA SER A 692 32.71 -3.29 -19.86
C SER A 692 32.59 -3.78 -21.31
N SER A 693 31.37 -3.74 -21.88
CA SER A 693 31.10 -4.20 -23.28
C SER A 693 30.66 -3.09 -24.24
N VAL A 694 30.50 -1.86 -23.77
CA VAL A 694 29.99 -0.72 -24.54
C VAL A 694 31.15 0.00 -25.22
N ASN A 695 31.07 0.15 -26.51
CA ASN A 695 32.03 0.96 -27.27
C ASN A 695 31.67 2.45 -27.09
N ILE A 696 32.49 3.22 -26.37
CA ILE A 696 32.33 4.66 -26.26
C ILE A 696 32.64 5.32 -27.62
N ILE A 697 31.66 6.01 -28.14
CA ILE A 697 31.74 6.66 -29.47
C ILE A 697 31.95 8.17 -29.38
N ARG A 698 31.60 8.80 -28.19
CA ARG A 698 31.84 10.22 -27.92
C ARG A 698 31.96 10.47 -26.43
N GLU A 699 32.74 11.47 -26.06
CA GLU A 699 32.91 11.94 -24.68
C GLU A 699 32.91 13.47 -24.65
N PHE A 700 32.23 14.02 -23.66
CA PHE A 700 32.14 15.45 -23.36
C PHE A 700 32.37 15.64 -21.88
N TYR A 701 33.21 16.59 -21.55
CA TYR A 701 33.54 16.89 -20.15
C TYR A 701 33.09 18.29 -19.81
N ASP A 702 32.61 18.46 -18.61
CA ASP A 702 32.18 19.71 -18.03
C ASP A 702 33.14 20.22 -16.98
N LYS A 703 32.97 21.45 -16.55
CA LYS A 703 33.81 22.08 -15.55
C LYS A 703 33.21 21.85 -14.16
N LYS A 704 33.94 21.18 -13.30
CA LYS A 704 33.52 20.91 -11.91
C LYS A 704 33.36 22.18 -11.09
N GLY A 705 32.32 22.20 -10.24
CA GLY A 705 32.05 23.25 -9.25
C GLY A 705 31.41 24.50 -9.82
N ASP A 706 30.75 24.41 -10.99
CA ASP A 706 30.00 25.52 -11.57
C ASP A 706 28.47 25.29 -11.63
N ASP A 707 27.96 24.38 -10.85
CA ASP A 707 26.54 24.09 -10.59
C ASP A 707 25.80 25.25 -9.85
N ASN A 708 26.08 26.44 -10.26
CA ASN A 708 25.56 27.69 -9.72
C ASN A 708 24.92 28.59 -10.78
N GLY A 709 24.56 28.03 -11.91
CA GLY A 709 23.85 28.64 -13.02
C GLY A 709 24.58 29.86 -13.60
N ASN A 710 24.03 31.03 -13.37
CA ASN A 710 24.67 32.31 -13.79
C ASN A 710 25.82 32.76 -12.86
N GLY A 711 26.33 31.89 -12.03
CA GLY A 711 27.37 32.15 -11.01
C GLY A 711 26.84 32.72 -9.69
N LYS A 712 25.50 32.76 -9.51
CA LYS A 712 24.87 33.32 -8.29
C LYS A 712 23.87 32.39 -7.65
N PHE A 713 23.52 31.27 -8.29
CA PHE A 713 22.54 30.34 -7.71
C PHE A 713 23.11 29.66 -6.46
N THR A 714 22.26 29.53 -5.48
CA THR A 714 22.55 28.87 -4.21
C THR A 714 21.55 27.72 -3.99
N TYR A 715 22.03 26.63 -3.45
CA TYR A 715 21.21 25.44 -3.17
C TYR A 715 20.08 25.75 -2.18
N PRO A 716 18.98 24.99 -2.25
CA PRO A 716 17.99 24.94 -1.17
C PRO A 716 18.65 24.60 0.16
N THR A 717 18.09 25.07 1.28
CA THR A 717 18.70 24.91 2.60
C THR A 717 18.36 23.64 3.31
N ASN A 718 17.47 22.78 2.76
CA ASN A 718 17.18 21.48 3.33
C ASN A 718 18.40 20.54 3.18
N GLU A 719 18.70 19.75 4.20
CA GLU A 719 19.87 18.85 4.26
C GLU A 719 19.96 17.77 3.18
N VAL A 720 18.85 17.49 2.49
CA VAL A 720 18.84 16.54 1.36
C VAL A 720 19.57 17.08 0.13
N PHE A 721 19.79 18.41 0.04
CA PHE A 721 20.50 19.02 -1.06
C PHE A 721 21.98 19.20 -0.72
N LYS A 722 22.77 18.23 -1.10
CA LYS A 722 24.21 18.21 -0.88
C LYS A 722 24.94 18.95 -2.00
N LYS A 723 26.08 19.53 -1.67
CA LYS A 723 26.94 20.19 -2.65
C LYS A 723 27.39 19.18 -3.72
N GLY A 724 27.35 19.58 -4.98
CA GLY A 724 27.74 18.73 -6.13
C GLY A 724 26.63 17.88 -6.70
N MET A 725 25.42 17.86 -6.09
CA MET A 725 24.31 17.05 -6.61
C MET A 725 23.84 17.45 -8.00
N PHE A 726 24.08 18.70 -8.38
CA PHE A 726 23.70 19.24 -9.68
C PHE A 726 24.90 19.53 -10.56
N ASP A 727 26.12 19.22 -10.09
CA ASP A 727 27.40 19.47 -10.76
C ASP A 727 27.70 18.36 -11.80
N LEU A 728 27.58 18.71 -13.05
CA LEU A 728 27.81 17.79 -14.19
C LEU A 728 29.32 17.60 -14.39
N ASP A 729 29.77 16.36 -14.42
CA ASP A 729 31.18 16.04 -14.67
C ASP A 729 31.42 15.69 -16.15
N TYR A 730 30.59 14.83 -16.72
CA TYR A 730 30.69 14.47 -18.14
C TYR A 730 29.42 13.77 -18.68
N LEU A 731 29.32 13.80 -20.00
CA LEU A 731 28.52 12.88 -20.79
C LEU A 731 29.43 12.00 -21.65
N LYS A 732 29.24 10.68 -21.57
CA LYS A 732 29.77 9.73 -22.58
C LYS A 732 28.63 9.09 -23.33
N ILE A 733 28.77 8.94 -24.63
CA ILE A 733 27.81 8.22 -25.46
C ILE A 733 28.49 6.92 -25.89
N GLY A 734 27.88 5.82 -25.54
CA GLY A 734 28.32 4.49 -25.93
C GLY A 734 27.33 3.82 -26.89
N LYS A 735 27.80 2.77 -27.57
CA LYS A 735 26.97 1.95 -28.44
C LYS A 735 27.40 0.50 -28.43
N ASP A 736 26.43 -0.40 -28.40
CA ASP A 736 26.60 -1.81 -28.77
C ASP A 736 25.77 -2.12 -30.02
N ASP A 737 25.56 -3.39 -30.34
CA ASP A 737 24.83 -3.82 -31.55
C ASP A 737 23.38 -3.38 -31.59
N GLN A 738 22.75 -3.18 -30.40
CA GLN A 738 21.31 -2.92 -30.25
C GLN A 738 21.00 -1.56 -29.65
N TYR A 739 21.82 -1.04 -28.72
CA TYR A 739 21.48 0.11 -27.92
C TYR A 739 22.48 1.25 -28.00
N TYR A 740 21.98 2.47 -27.80
CA TYR A 740 22.79 3.61 -27.37
C TYR A 740 22.73 3.76 -25.85
N TYR A 741 23.82 4.23 -25.28
CA TYR A 741 24.01 4.47 -23.85
C TYR A 741 24.47 5.90 -23.67
N PHE A 742 23.69 6.67 -22.91
CA PHE A 742 24.06 8.00 -22.45
C PHE A 742 24.47 7.87 -20.98
N ILE A 743 25.76 8.08 -20.72
CA ILE A 743 26.38 7.93 -19.42
C ILE A 743 26.65 9.33 -18.89
N VAL A 744 25.81 9.80 -17.98
CA VAL A 744 25.91 11.12 -17.35
C VAL A 744 26.52 10.96 -15.98
N SER A 745 27.63 11.65 -15.70
CA SER A 745 28.26 11.68 -14.38
C SER A 745 28.01 13.01 -13.72
N LEU A 746 27.64 12.95 -12.43
CA LEU A 746 27.49 14.11 -11.53
C LEU A 746 28.50 13.96 -10.36
N GLU A 747 28.90 15.07 -9.75
CA GLU A 747 29.83 15.02 -8.60
C GLU A 747 29.22 14.25 -7.42
N ASP A 748 27.92 14.40 -7.16
CA ASP A 748 27.15 13.59 -6.21
C ASP A 748 25.82 13.14 -6.86
N LEU A 749 25.44 11.92 -6.62
CA LEU A 749 24.23 11.30 -7.19
C LEU A 749 23.51 10.50 -6.11
N ASP A 750 22.71 11.18 -5.30
CA ASP A 750 21.96 10.60 -4.19
C ASP A 750 20.46 10.39 -4.52
N ASN A 751 19.75 9.60 -3.73
CA ASN A 751 18.33 9.29 -3.89
C ASN A 751 17.57 9.37 -2.55
N PRO A 752 17.57 10.55 -1.88
CA PRO A 752 17.00 10.67 -0.54
C PRO A 752 15.49 10.37 -0.48
N TRP A 753 14.75 10.51 -1.58
CA TRP A 753 13.30 10.26 -1.64
C TRP A 753 12.93 8.96 -2.35
N ASN A 754 13.91 8.05 -2.54
CA ASN A 754 13.68 6.73 -3.12
C ASN A 754 12.99 6.74 -4.50
N GLY A 755 13.36 7.68 -5.38
CA GLY A 755 12.87 7.70 -6.76
C GLY A 755 13.18 6.39 -7.48
N PRO A 756 12.21 5.79 -8.21
CA PRO A 756 12.38 4.49 -8.87
C PRO A 756 13.53 4.42 -9.86
N ALA A 757 13.88 5.53 -10.50
CA ALA A 757 15.05 5.60 -11.42
C ALA A 757 16.41 5.62 -10.69
N GLY A 758 16.44 5.54 -9.36
CA GLY A 758 17.66 5.58 -8.55
C GLY A 758 18.18 6.98 -8.27
N ILE A 759 17.47 8.03 -8.67
CA ILE A 759 17.71 9.44 -8.37
C ILE A 759 16.41 10.08 -7.89
N SER A 760 16.46 11.17 -7.16
CA SER A 760 15.24 11.85 -6.72
C SER A 760 15.33 13.36 -6.62
N THR A 761 16.51 13.93 -6.56
CA THR A 761 16.73 15.38 -6.43
C THR A 761 17.02 16.05 -7.76
N GLN A 762 17.45 15.28 -8.75
CA GLN A 762 17.87 15.76 -10.05
C GLN A 762 16.83 15.53 -11.14
N VAL A 763 16.85 16.40 -12.14
CA VAL A 763 16.30 16.18 -13.48
C VAL A 763 17.44 16.33 -14.48
N VAL A 764 17.66 15.34 -15.30
CA VAL A 764 18.68 15.37 -16.35
C VAL A 764 17.99 15.38 -17.71
N ASP A 765 18.25 16.40 -18.50
CA ASP A 765 17.75 16.53 -19.85
C ASP A 765 18.90 16.41 -20.84
N ILE A 766 18.74 15.60 -21.90
CA ILE A 766 19.68 15.46 -23.00
C ILE A 766 18.97 15.85 -24.29
N ILE A 767 19.49 16.87 -24.98
CA ILE A 767 18.91 17.39 -26.21
C ILE A 767 19.87 17.09 -27.36
N ILE A 768 19.34 16.53 -28.45
CA ILE A 768 20.12 16.06 -29.59
C ILE A 768 19.62 16.75 -30.84
N SER A 769 20.55 17.21 -31.67
CA SER A 769 20.28 17.85 -32.97
C SER A 769 21.20 17.32 -34.08
N SER A 770 20.61 17.03 -35.23
CA SER A 770 21.35 16.72 -36.46
C SER A 770 21.74 17.97 -37.26
N SER A 771 21.16 19.11 -36.89
CA SER A 771 21.38 20.35 -37.64
C SER A 771 22.50 21.19 -37.04
N LEU A 772 23.31 21.81 -37.90
CA LEU A 772 24.22 22.86 -37.48
C LEU A 772 23.45 24.02 -36.87
N GLU A 773 24.08 24.78 -35.97
CA GLU A 773 23.50 25.96 -35.34
C GLU A 773 22.84 26.89 -36.37
N SER A 774 21.63 27.33 -36.05
CA SER A 774 20.92 28.33 -36.85
C SER A 774 20.58 29.52 -35.97
N SER A 775 20.30 30.68 -36.62
CA SER A 775 19.86 31.88 -35.95
C SER A 775 18.45 31.73 -35.33
N ASN A 776 17.68 30.70 -35.65
CA ASN A 776 16.34 30.50 -35.21
C ASN A 776 16.34 29.73 -33.88
N ALA A 777 15.81 30.34 -32.85
CA ALA A 777 15.59 29.73 -31.54
C ALA A 777 14.46 28.70 -31.61
N ASP A 778 14.68 27.49 -31.06
CA ASP A 778 13.67 26.43 -30.99
C ASP A 778 13.33 26.15 -29.49
N PRO A 779 12.08 26.41 -29.06
CA PRO A 779 11.69 26.22 -27.66
C PRO A 779 11.84 24.77 -27.20
N LEU A 780 12.38 24.55 -26.00
CA LEU A 780 12.41 23.24 -25.39
C LEU A 780 11.02 22.83 -24.88
N PRO A 781 10.72 21.54 -24.91
CA PRO A 781 9.47 20.98 -24.39
C PRO A 781 9.48 20.94 -22.87
N ALA A 782 8.43 20.34 -22.30
CA ALA A 782 8.27 20.08 -20.86
C ALA A 782 8.37 21.30 -19.96
N GLY A 783 7.97 22.48 -20.48
CA GLY A 783 7.94 23.74 -19.70
C GLY A 783 9.34 24.30 -19.37
N ARG A 784 10.41 23.84 -20.04
CA ARG A 784 11.75 24.40 -19.82
C ARG A 784 11.82 25.85 -20.27
N ASN A 785 12.30 26.73 -19.40
CA ASN A 785 12.49 28.15 -19.68
C ASN A 785 13.77 28.38 -20.53
N ALA A 786 13.91 27.62 -21.59
CA ALA A 786 15.06 27.60 -22.49
C ALA A 786 14.63 27.31 -23.92
N SER A 787 15.49 27.72 -24.86
CA SER A 787 15.43 27.40 -26.28
C SER A 787 16.81 26.95 -26.74
N THR A 788 16.87 26.16 -27.81
CA THR A 788 18.13 25.77 -28.46
C THR A 788 18.47 26.70 -29.62
N ARG A 789 19.76 26.85 -29.94
CA ARG A 789 20.24 27.51 -31.18
C ARG A 789 20.07 26.57 -32.37
N GLY A 790 18.90 26.57 -32.96
CA GLY A 790 18.53 25.63 -34.02
C GLY A 790 17.56 24.57 -33.56
N ARG A 791 17.08 23.77 -34.51
CA ARG A 791 16.09 22.72 -34.25
C ARG A 791 16.69 21.61 -33.41
N TRP A 792 15.96 21.19 -32.36
CA TRP A 792 16.25 19.91 -31.71
C TRP A 792 15.47 18.77 -32.38
N ASP A 793 16.06 17.55 -32.45
CA ASP A 793 15.44 16.36 -33.02
C ASP A 793 14.96 15.40 -31.94
N TYR A 794 15.72 15.25 -30.84
CA TYR A 794 15.37 14.41 -29.69
C TYR A 794 15.58 15.16 -28.39
N PHE A 795 14.70 14.91 -27.47
CA PHE A 795 14.74 15.41 -26.09
C PHE A 795 14.54 14.25 -25.14
N ILE A 796 15.55 13.87 -24.38
CA ILE A 796 15.49 12.84 -23.35
C ILE A 796 15.40 13.54 -22.01
N SER A 797 14.43 13.17 -21.16
CA SER A 797 14.29 13.68 -19.79
C SER A 797 14.21 12.54 -18.82
N VAL A 798 15.04 12.57 -17.79
CA VAL A 798 15.11 11.56 -16.73
C VAL A 798 15.07 12.26 -15.39
N GLU A 799 14.08 11.88 -14.60
CA GLU A 799 13.97 12.21 -13.17
C GLU A 799 13.53 10.97 -12.40
N GLY A 800 13.50 11.03 -11.10
CA GLY A 800 13.25 9.86 -10.26
C GLY A 800 12.03 9.03 -10.61
N TRP A 801 10.93 9.65 -11.01
CA TRP A 801 9.63 9.02 -11.25
C TRP A 801 9.18 9.01 -12.70
N LYS A 802 9.79 9.84 -13.56
CA LYS A 802 9.46 9.93 -14.99
C LYS A 802 10.70 9.92 -15.88
N GLN A 803 10.65 9.06 -16.88
CA GLN A 803 11.69 8.94 -17.89
C GLN A 803 11.03 8.81 -19.25
N TYR A 804 11.43 9.64 -20.19
CA TYR A 804 10.91 9.60 -21.55
C TYR A 804 11.85 10.26 -22.57
N MET A 805 11.65 9.91 -23.83
CA MET A 805 12.27 10.59 -24.96
C MET A 805 11.17 11.16 -25.85
N LEU A 806 11.35 12.40 -26.30
CA LEU A 806 10.53 13.01 -27.35
C LEU A 806 11.32 13.02 -28.65
N LYS A 807 10.67 12.56 -29.73
CA LYS A 807 11.17 12.65 -31.10
C LYS A 807 10.35 13.68 -31.85
N LYS A 808 11.03 14.73 -32.37
CA LYS A 808 10.38 15.84 -33.05
C LYS A 808 10.18 15.55 -34.52
N GLY A 809 8.95 15.37 -34.96
CA GLY A 809 8.58 15.24 -36.37
C GLY A 809 8.49 16.60 -37.09
N LYS A 810 7.97 16.61 -38.30
CA LYS A 810 7.74 17.85 -39.06
C LYS A 810 6.58 18.67 -38.49
N HIS A 811 5.55 18.03 -37.98
CA HIS A 811 4.30 18.68 -37.51
C HIS A 811 3.82 18.19 -36.13
N ASP A 812 4.46 17.15 -35.59
CA ASP A 812 4.10 16.49 -34.33
C ASP A 812 5.37 16.14 -33.53
N THR A 813 5.14 15.69 -32.29
CA THR A 813 6.21 15.19 -31.42
C THR A 813 5.75 13.85 -30.84
N ALA A 814 6.50 12.80 -31.16
CA ALA A 814 6.23 11.47 -30.63
C ALA A 814 6.92 11.28 -29.27
N ARG A 815 6.21 10.67 -28.32
CA ARG A 815 6.76 10.30 -27.03
C ARG A 815 7.12 8.81 -27.01
N ILE A 816 8.31 8.51 -26.51
CA ILE A 816 8.88 7.18 -26.37
C ILE A 816 9.20 6.95 -24.90
N ASN A 817 8.57 5.95 -24.29
CA ASN A 817 8.76 5.64 -22.87
C ASN A 817 9.70 4.42 -22.66
N ALA A 818 10.24 3.84 -23.73
CA ALA A 818 11.09 2.65 -23.71
C ALA A 818 12.54 2.98 -23.35
N LEU A 819 12.76 3.69 -22.24
CA LEU A 819 14.09 3.95 -21.68
C LEU A 819 14.36 2.97 -20.55
N LYS A 820 15.59 2.46 -20.46
CA LYS A 820 16.05 1.73 -19.28
C LYS A 820 17.12 2.54 -18.57
N ILE A 821 16.89 2.81 -17.30
CA ILE A 821 17.77 3.65 -16.47
C ILE A 821 18.52 2.75 -15.50
N PHE A 822 19.84 2.99 -15.40
CA PHE A 822 20.70 2.35 -14.44
C PHE A 822 21.48 3.42 -13.68
N LYS A 823 21.82 3.15 -12.44
CA LYS A 823 22.66 4.00 -11.61
C LYS A 823 23.88 3.26 -11.15
N ASP A 824 25.05 3.82 -11.37
CA ASP A 824 26.26 3.44 -10.67
C ASP A 824 26.53 4.46 -9.55
N SER A 825 26.30 4.04 -8.32
CA SER A 825 26.45 4.91 -7.14
C SER A 825 27.92 5.13 -6.75
N VAL A 826 28.84 4.25 -7.19
CA VAL A 826 30.27 4.37 -6.89
C VAL A 826 30.94 5.38 -7.80
N SER A 827 30.58 5.35 -9.09
CA SER A 827 31.08 6.31 -10.07
C SER A 827 30.17 7.52 -10.28
N HIS A 828 29.09 7.64 -9.51
CA HIS A 828 28.08 8.70 -9.61
C HIS A 828 27.55 8.88 -11.05
N GLN A 829 27.27 7.73 -11.73
CA GLN A 829 26.81 7.72 -13.11
C GLN A 829 25.34 7.36 -13.19
N LEU A 830 24.61 8.16 -13.98
CA LEU A 830 23.28 7.84 -14.48
C LEU A 830 23.41 7.32 -15.90
N ILE A 831 23.05 6.08 -16.16
CA ILE A 831 23.18 5.43 -17.45
C ILE A 831 21.79 5.27 -18.07
N ILE A 832 21.56 5.90 -19.21
CA ILE A 832 20.31 5.87 -19.95
C ILE A 832 20.50 5.00 -21.18
N ARG A 833 19.86 3.83 -21.22
CA ARG A 833 19.90 2.91 -22.36
C ARG A 833 18.67 3.09 -23.23
N VAL A 834 18.88 3.26 -24.53
CA VAL A 834 17.82 3.46 -25.51
C VAL A 834 18.07 2.56 -26.72
N ASP A 835 17.04 1.85 -27.19
CA ASP A 835 17.16 1.04 -28.41
C ASP A 835 17.53 1.92 -29.58
N SER A 836 18.58 1.51 -30.32
CA SER A 836 19.15 2.31 -31.41
C SER A 836 18.19 2.53 -32.59
N SER A 837 17.15 1.69 -32.71
CA SER A 837 16.12 1.80 -33.74
C SER A 837 15.22 3.03 -33.59
N TYR A 838 15.20 3.65 -32.40
CA TYR A 838 14.44 4.90 -32.20
C TYR A 838 15.15 6.13 -32.82
N PHE A 839 16.45 6.03 -33.10
CA PHE A 839 17.21 7.15 -33.69
C PHE A 839 17.36 7.00 -35.19
N ASP A 840 16.94 8.03 -35.93
CA ASP A 840 17.14 8.13 -37.36
C ASP A 840 18.49 8.83 -37.68
N LEU A 841 19.33 9.05 -36.68
CA LEU A 841 20.53 9.86 -36.72
C LEU A 841 21.77 9.06 -36.30
N ASP A 842 22.92 9.41 -36.85
CA ASP A 842 24.20 8.96 -36.33
C ASP A 842 24.66 9.90 -35.20
N LEU A 843 24.60 9.44 -33.98
CA LEU A 843 24.96 10.26 -32.82
C LEU A 843 26.41 10.70 -32.75
N ARG A 844 27.28 10.12 -33.63
CA ARG A 844 28.66 10.58 -33.75
C ARG A 844 28.79 11.97 -34.37
N GLN A 845 27.75 12.44 -35.08
CA GLN A 845 27.77 13.71 -35.81
C GLN A 845 26.76 14.74 -35.29
N CYS A 846 26.06 14.44 -34.22
CA CYS A 846 24.99 15.29 -33.67
C CYS A 846 25.54 16.31 -32.68
N GLY A 847 24.91 17.45 -32.62
CA GLY A 847 25.07 18.40 -31.53
C GLY A 847 24.31 17.94 -30.28
N ILE A 848 24.91 18.08 -29.13
CA ILE A 848 24.39 17.62 -27.86
C ILE A 848 24.30 18.81 -26.86
N ILE A 849 23.25 18.86 -26.07
CA ILE A 849 23.15 19.68 -24.85
C ILE A 849 22.79 18.72 -23.73
N VAL A 850 23.42 18.85 -22.60
CA VAL A 850 23.00 18.25 -21.35
C VAL A 850 22.66 19.38 -20.36
N GLY A 851 21.54 19.26 -19.67
CA GLY A 851 21.19 20.21 -18.63
C GLY A 851 20.71 19.49 -17.36
N VAL A 852 21.14 19.97 -16.22
CA VAL A 852 20.79 19.46 -14.92
C VAL A 852 19.94 20.47 -14.18
N SER A 853 18.84 20.02 -13.60
CA SER A 853 17.88 20.84 -12.83
C SER A 853 17.54 20.16 -11.50
N GLY A 854 17.04 20.93 -10.55
CA GLY A 854 16.45 20.38 -9.34
C GLY A 854 15.07 19.79 -9.60
N GLN A 855 14.80 18.58 -9.13
CA GLN A 855 13.49 17.94 -9.22
C GLN A 855 12.50 18.57 -8.22
N ASP A 856 11.27 18.84 -8.67
CA ASP A 856 10.15 19.27 -7.82
C ASP A 856 8.87 18.55 -8.22
N GLY A 857 8.44 17.62 -7.36
CA GLY A 857 7.23 16.84 -7.57
C GLY A 857 5.94 17.63 -7.59
N MET A 858 5.94 18.83 -7.01
CA MET A 858 4.78 19.73 -6.91
C MET A 858 4.68 20.71 -8.08
N ASN A 859 5.73 20.85 -8.87
CA ASN A 859 5.74 21.75 -10.02
C ASN A 859 5.27 21.00 -11.28
N GLU A 860 4.37 21.59 -12.07
CA GLU A 860 3.87 21.01 -13.33
C GLU A 860 5.00 20.69 -14.32
N THR A 861 6.04 21.50 -14.32
CA THR A 861 7.25 21.29 -15.16
C THR A 861 8.20 20.23 -14.59
N ARG A 862 7.96 19.79 -13.36
CA ARG A 862 8.79 18.86 -12.59
C ARG A 862 10.19 19.40 -12.27
N VAL A 863 10.42 20.69 -12.48
CA VAL A 863 11.69 21.37 -12.20
C VAL A 863 11.49 22.40 -11.10
N ARG A 864 12.45 22.46 -10.19
CA ARG A 864 12.46 23.35 -9.04
C ARG A 864 12.75 24.79 -9.45
N ASP A 865 11.92 25.69 -8.93
CA ASP A 865 12.05 27.10 -9.21
C ASP A 865 13.23 27.75 -8.47
N ILE A 866 13.64 28.90 -8.98
CA ILE A 866 14.70 29.74 -8.44
C ILE A 866 14.08 31.05 -7.94
N SER A 867 14.30 31.38 -6.67
CA SER A 867 13.85 32.61 -6.05
C SER A 867 15.02 33.58 -5.80
N LYS A 868 14.74 34.78 -5.28
CA LYS A 868 15.78 35.75 -4.93
C LYS A 868 16.72 35.19 -3.87
N ASP A 869 16.15 34.68 -2.79
CA ASP A 869 16.87 34.06 -1.68
C ASP A 869 16.56 32.58 -1.64
N SER A 870 17.52 31.75 -1.28
CA SER A 870 17.28 30.33 -1.08
C SER A 870 16.36 30.09 0.11
N SER A 871 15.51 29.09 -0.01
CA SER A 871 14.65 28.62 1.07
C SER A 871 14.86 27.12 1.27
N GLU A 872 14.11 26.54 2.18
CA GLU A 872 14.19 25.09 2.44
C GLU A 872 14.09 24.25 1.16
N TRP A 873 13.26 24.72 0.19
CA TRP A 873 12.91 23.95 -1.01
C TRP A 873 13.13 24.70 -2.33
N LEU A 874 13.62 25.93 -2.34
CA LEU A 874 13.86 26.69 -3.55
C LEU A 874 15.33 27.12 -3.63
N PHE A 875 15.85 27.12 -4.87
CA PHE A 875 17.15 27.73 -5.14
C PHE A 875 17.08 29.24 -4.93
N GLY A 876 18.18 29.81 -4.49
CA GLY A 876 18.37 31.27 -4.39
C GLY A 876 19.22 31.83 -5.53
N GLY A 877 19.43 33.17 -5.54
CA GLY A 877 20.26 33.85 -6.53
C GLY A 877 19.53 34.27 -7.80
N GLY A 878 18.23 34.13 -7.84
CA GLY A 878 17.35 34.61 -8.91
C GLY A 878 17.07 36.11 -8.80
N SER A 879 15.99 36.58 -9.43
CA SER A 879 15.46 37.93 -9.36
C SER A 879 14.36 38.05 -8.31
N ASP A 880 13.84 39.29 -8.10
CA ASP A 880 12.66 39.53 -7.23
C ASP A 880 11.37 38.80 -7.73
N LYS A 881 11.39 38.27 -8.95
CA LYS A 881 10.33 37.45 -9.49
C LYS A 881 10.80 35.97 -9.50
N LYS A 882 9.90 35.06 -9.15
CA LYS A 882 10.11 33.64 -9.27
C LYS A 882 10.46 33.27 -10.72
N ILE A 883 11.55 32.58 -10.93
CA ILE A 883 12.00 32.11 -12.25
C ILE A 883 11.53 30.67 -12.42
N GLU A 884 10.65 30.46 -13.37
CA GLU A 884 10.12 29.12 -13.67
C GLU A 884 11.16 28.26 -14.38
N ALA A 885 11.16 26.96 -14.04
CA ALA A 885 11.78 25.83 -14.73
C ALA A 885 13.14 26.10 -15.40
N SER A 886 14.23 26.03 -14.64
CA SER A 886 15.55 26.46 -15.08
C SER A 886 16.61 25.41 -14.84
N TYR A 887 17.62 25.37 -15.70
CA TYR A 887 18.84 24.59 -15.48
C TYR A 887 19.74 25.24 -14.45
N ILE A 888 20.34 24.43 -13.61
CA ILE A 888 21.33 24.83 -12.60
C ILE A 888 22.73 24.67 -13.18
N ASP A 889 22.87 23.64 -14.03
CA ASP A 889 24.12 23.29 -14.69
C ASP A 889 23.89 22.81 -16.13
N ILE A 890 24.84 23.04 -17.02
CA ILE A 890 24.79 22.60 -18.41
C ILE A 890 26.18 22.17 -18.89
N LEU A 891 26.23 21.16 -19.75
CA LEU A 891 27.43 20.76 -20.43
C LEU A 891 27.95 21.89 -21.34
N ASP A 892 29.03 22.56 -20.91
CA ASP A 892 29.55 23.73 -21.63
C ASP A 892 31.10 23.83 -21.52
N SER A 893 31.71 24.67 -22.30
CA SER A 893 33.13 24.94 -22.33
C SER A 893 33.56 26.14 -21.48
N GLY A 894 32.86 26.45 -20.40
CA GLY A 894 33.18 27.55 -19.46
C GLY A 894 32.46 28.86 -19.75
N LYS A 895 31.34 28.86 -20.44
CA LYS A 895 30.47 30.01 -20.70
C LYS A 895 29.15 29.98 -20.00
N GLN A 896 28.91 28.98 -19.15
CA GLN A 896 27.66 28.71 -18.47
C GLN A 896 27.03 29.95 -17.84
N SER A 897 27.80 30.73 -17.06
CA SER A 897 27.30 31.90 -16.36
C SER A 897 26.69 32.97 -17.27
N SER A 898 27.14 33.04 -18.50
CA SER A 898 26.58 33.97 -19.51
C SER A 898 25.38 33.35 -20.26
N ILE A 899 25.30 32.04 -20.37
CA ILE A 899 24.22 31.30 -21.01
C ILE A 899 23.02 31.19 -20.08
N LEU A 900 23.21 30.83 -18.81
CA LEU A 900 22.14 30.62 -17.81
C LEU A 900 21.70 31.93 -17.11
N ASP A 901 21.84 33.09 -17.80
CA ASP A 901 21.37 34.38 -17.27
C ASP A 901 19.86 34.59 -17.52
N TYR A 902 19.03 33.99 -16.72
CA TYR A 902 17.57 34.10 -16.77
C TYR A 902 17.02 35.49 -16.47
N THR A 903 17.84 36.46 -16.01
CA THR A 903 17.42 37.84 -15.81
C THR A 903 17.05 38.53 -17.14
N LYS A 904 17.54 37.99 -18.25
CA LYS A 904 17.26 38.45 -19.61
C LYS A 904 16.07 37.69 -20.28
N GLY A 905 15.37 36.84 -19.56
CA GLY A 905 14.29 36.05 -20.08
C GLY A 905 14.69 34.58 -20.37
N LYS A 906 14.06 33.94 -21.37
CA LYS A 906 14.43 32.59 -21.79
C LYS A 906 15.88 32.50 -22.21
N VAL A 907 16.59 31.51 -21.72
CA VAL A 907 17.99 31.26 -22.13
C VAL A 907 18.07 30.57 -23.47
N LEU A 908 19.18 30.84 -24.19
CA LEU A 908 19.44 30.24 -25.50
C LEU A 908 20.66 29.32 -25.42
N LEU A 909 20.41 28.01 -25.45
CA LEU A 909 21.40 26.97 -25.26
C LEU A 909 22.11 26.64 -26.59
N PRO A 910 23.44 26.69 -26.66
CA PRO A 910 24.21 26.24 -27.82
C PRO A 910 24.33 24.72 -27.78
N PHE A 911 24.47 24.09 -28.98
CA PHE A 911 24.86 22.70 -29.06
C PHE A 911 26.38 22.54 -28.98
N THR A 912 26.84 21.49 -28.30
CA THR A 912 28.24 21.04 -28.32
C THR A 912 28.37 19.91 -29.32
N PHE A 913 29.33 20.02 -30.27
CA PHE A 913 29.53 19.10 -31.37
C PHE A 913 30.76 18.26 -31.20
#